data_ef197c4c04efd447ed6bac5fa696fff9
#
_entry.id   ef197c4c04efd447ed6bac5fa696fff9
#
_cell.length_a   1.000
_cell.length_b   1.000
_cell.length_c   1.000
_cell.angle_alpha   90.00
_cell.angle_beta   90.00
_cell.angle_gamma   90.00
#
_symmetry.space_group_name_H-M   'P 1'
#
loop_
_entity.id
_entity.type
_entity.pdbx_description
1 polymer ?
#
loop_
_entity_poly.entity_id
_entity_poly.type
_entity_poly.pdbx_seq_one_letter_code
_entity_poly.pdbx_strand_id
1 'polypeptide(L)'
;MGNDSPLACLAKQPRLLYEYFRQLFAQVTNPPIDPIREAIVMSLECYVGPQGNVLEMDPSQCHRLRLPSPVLSLNQFNALKNIQQVNNSWTVHTIDITFPKEQGVPGYINALDEVCKQASEAIENGDKVLVLSDRNTSADRVPLSALLACGGVHHHLVRNRMRSKIALVIETAEAREVHHLCVLLGYGADAICPYLAMECILKMNREKLIRGGLSDERIVDNFKHSCDGGILKVMSKMGISTLQSYKGAQIFEALGVDDSVVDKCFTGTATRIKGITLDFIAQDAFALHETGYPSRKIVSIPGLPETGEYHWRDGGESHVNDPVSIANIQDAVRTKNDKSYEAYSLSEYEQIKNCTLRGLLDFDFSSSKPIPIDQVEPWTEIVRRFCTGAMSYGSISMESHSTLAVAMNRLGGKSNTGEGGEDPERSQILENGDTMRSAIKQVASGRFGVTSHYLADSDELQIKMAQGAKPGEGGELPGHKVSQSIARTRHSTPGVGLISPPPHHDIYSIEDLKQLIYDLKCANPRSRVSVKLVSETGVGIVASGVAKAKADHILISGHDGGTGASRWTGIKYAGLPWELGLAETHQTLVLNDLRGRVIVQTDGQLRTGRDVAIACLLGAEEWGFATTPLIAMGCIMMRSSSP
;
A
#
# COMPACT_ATOMS: atom_id res chain seq x y z
N MET A 1 12.85 0.17 3.76
CA MET A 1 12.12 0.17 5.03
C MET A 1 10.69 0.62 4.79
N GLY A 2 9.81 -0.29 4.40
CA GLY A 2 8.39 -0.05 4.24
C GLY A 2 7.64 -0.12 5.56
N ASN A 3 6.44 -0.68 5.56
CA ASN A 3 5.65 -0.92 6.76
C ASN A 3 6.05 -2.27 7.39
N ASP A 4 6.30 -2.31 8.69
CA ASP A 4 6.62 -3.51 9.47
C ASP A 4 5.68 -3.72 10.66
N SER A 5 4.60 -2.94 10.73
CA SER A 5 3.50 -3.13 11.67
C SER A 5 2.53 -4.23 11.21
N PRO A 6 1.68 -4.77 12.08
CA PRO A 6 0.78 -5.86 11.74
C PRO A 6 -0.17 -5.52 10.59
N LEU A 7 -0.54 -6.55 9.83
CA LEU A 7 -1.74 -6.52 9.00
C LEU A 7 -2.97 -6.27 9.89
N ALA A 8 -4.00 -5.60 9.36
CA ALA A 8 -5.20 -5.29 10.15
C ALA A 8 -5.81 -6.54 10.81
N CYS A 9 -5.87 -7.67 10.09
CA CYS A 9 -6.39 -8.93 10.58
C CYS A 9 -5.52 -9.62 11.66
N LEU A 10 -4.31 -9.12 11.93
CA LEU A 10 -3.39 -9.63 12.95
C LEU A 10 -3.14 -8.63 14.08
N ALA A 11 -3.66 -7.41 13.95
CA ALA A 11 -3.45 -6.35 14.94
C ALA A 11 -4.06 -6.71 16.29
N LYS A 12 -3.37 -6.33 17.37
CA LYS A 12 -3.87 -6.51 18.76
C LYS A 12 -4.93 -5.49 19.15
N GLN A 13 -4.91 -4.33 18.49
CA GLN A 13 -5.86 -3.25 18.74
C GLN A 13 -6.97 -3.30 17.70
N PRO A 14 -8.21 -2.88 18.05
CA PRO A 14 -9.30 -2.81 17.08
C PRO A 14 -8.93 -1.85 15.94
N ARG A 15 -9.23 -2.25 14.72
CA ARG A 15 -8.89 -1.52 13.49
C ARG A 15 -10.14 -1.02 12.80
N LEU A 16 -10.04 0.15 12.16
CA LEU A 16 -11.09 0.60 11.27
C LEU A 16 -11.19 -0.34 10.06
N LEU A 17 -12.41 -0.60 9.61
CA LEU A 17 -12.66 -1.51 8.49
C LEU A 17 -11.87 -1.14 7.22
N TYR A 18 -11.58 0.14 7.01
CA TYR A 18 -10.77 0.63 5.89
C TYR A 18 -9.37 -0.01 5.81
N GLU A 19 -8.80 -0.39 6.93
CA GLU A 19 -7.43 -0.92 7.01
C GLU A 19 -7.32 -2.36 6.46
N TYR A 20 -8.44 -3.04 6.30
CA TYR A 20 -8.53 -4.36 5.67
C TYR A 20 -8.52 -4.29 4.14
N PHE A 21 -8.63 -3.09 3.56
CA PHE A 21 -8.63 -2.90 2.12
C PHE A 21 -7.26 -2.41 1.63
N ARG A 22 -6.75 -3.04 0.58
CA ARG A 22 -5.48 -2.72 -0.05
C ARG A 22 -5.71 -2.14 -1.44
N GLN A 23 -5.02 -1.05 -1.76
CA GLN A 23 -5.11 -0.37 -3.05
C GLN A 23 -4.48 -1.24 -4.13
N LEU A 24 -5.20 -1.47 -5.22
CA LEU A 24 -4.64 -1.98 -6.46
C LEU A 24 -3.91 -0.85 -7.21
N PHE A 25 -2.98 -1.23 -8.07
CA PHE A 25 -2.20 -0.29 -8.88
C PHE A 25 -1.81 -0.95 -10.20
N ALA A 26 -1.48 -0.13 -11.20
CA ALA A 26 -1.09 -0.63 -12.51
C ALA A 26 0.36 -1.14 -12.50
N GLN A 27 0.55 -2.34 -13.03
CA GLN A 27 1.86 -2.95 -13.28
C GLN A 27 1.86 -3.54 -14.68
N VAL A 28 2.71 -3.02 -15.58
CA VAL A 28 2.86 -3.45 -16.99
C VAL A 28 1.63 -3.11 -17.86
N THR A 29 0.43 -3.27 -17.33
CA THR A 29 -0.83 -2.89 -17.97
C THR A 29 -1.37 -1.63 -17.33
N ASN A 30 -2.26 -0.88 -18.00
CA ASN A 30 -2.83 0.38 -17.55
C ASN A 30 -1.74 1.40 -17.14
N PRO A 31 -1.43 2.39 -17.95
CA PRO A 31 -0.33 3.30 -17.68
C PRO A 31 -0.64 4.15 -16.44
N PRO A 32 0.12 4.03 -15.34
CA PRO A 32 0.02 4.98 -14.25
C PRO A 32 0.39 6.37 -14.74
N ILE A 33 -0.28 7.39 -14.19
CA ILE A 33 -0.08 8.78 -14.57
C ILE A 33 1.03 9.36 -13.71
N ASP A 34 2.03 9.96 -14.35
CA ASP A 34 3.16 10.57 -13.65
C ASP A 34 2.77 11.88 -12.95
N PRO A 35 3.53 12.31 -11.91
CA PRO A 35 3.21 13.50 -11.13
C PRO A 35 3.14 14.81 -11.93
N ILE A 36 3.81 14.90 -13.07
CA ILE A 36 3.81 16.10 -13.92
C ILE A 36 2.51 16.16 -14.72
N ARG A 37 2.06 15.02 -15.26
CA ARG A 37 0.81 14.93 -16.03
C ARG A 37 -0.43 15.01 -15.16
N GLU A 38 -0.38 14.62 -13.88
CA GLU A 38 -1.54 14.65 -12.97
C GLU A 38 -2.30 15.98 -13.05
N ALA A 39 -1.59 17.10 -13.01
CA ALA A 39 -2.20 18.43 -13.03
C ALA A 39 -2.96 18.76 -14.34
N ILE A 40 -2.61 18.09 -15.44
CA ILE A 40 -3.16 18.39 -16.77
C ILE A 40 -4.30 17.43 -17.12
N VAL A 41 -4.12 16.13 -16.81
CA VAL A 41 -5.01 15.08 -17.32
C VAL A 41 -6.01 14.56 -16.30
N MET A 42 -5.84 14.89 -15.02
CA MET A 42 -6.69 14.35 -13.95
C MET A 42 -7.71 15.36 -13.45
N SER A 43 -8.90 14.87 -13.09
CA SER A 43 -9.98 15.68 -12.55
C SER A 43 -10.72 14.96 -11.43
N LEU A 44 -10.97 15.70 -10.35
CA LEU A 44 -11.90 15.30 -9.26
C LEU A 44 -13.32 15.83 -9.46
N GLU A 45 -13.58 16.47 -10.59
CA GLU A 45 -14.93 16.95 -10.89
C GLU A 45 -15.91 15.78 -10.82
N CYS A 46 -16.98 15.97 -10.07
CA CYS A 46 -18.02 14.97 -9.89
C CYS A 46 -19.41 15.59 -9.90
N TYR A 47 -20.41 14.75 -10.16
CA TYR A 47 -21.78 15.13 -10.27
C TYR A 47 -22.61 14.37 -9.24
N VAL A 48 -23.31 15.11 -8.39
CA VAL A 48 -24.22 14.59 -7.36
C VAL A 48 -25.66 14.74 -7.86
N GLY A 49 -26.46 13.70 -7.68
CA GLY A 49 -27.85 13.64 -8.13
C GLY A 49 -28.15 12.39 -8.94
N PRO A 50 -29.44 12.15 -9.23
CA PRO A 50 -29.86 10.98 -9.98
C PRO A 50 -29.33 11.00 -11.41
N GLN A 51 -29.07 9.81 -11.95
CA GLN A 51 -28.73 9.59 -13.35
C GLN A 51 -30.00 9.11 -14.08
N GLY A 52 -30.28 9.70 -15.22
CA GLY A 52 -31.36 9.23 -16.09
C GLY A 52 -30.97 7.99 -16.90
N ASN A 53 -31.90 7.54 -17.73
CA ASN A 53 -31.63 6.46 -18.66
C ASN A 53 -30.71 6.95 -19.79
N VAL A 54 -29.49 6.44 -19.86
CA VAL A 54 -28.50 6.85 -20.88
C VAL A 54 -28.90 6.52 -22.33
N LEU A 55 -29.92 5.68 -22.50
CA LEU A 55 -30.48 5.34 -23.81
C LEU A 55 -31.55 6.33 -24.27
N GLU A 56 -31.98 7.27 -23.42
CA GLU A 56 -32.96 8.28 -23.71
C GLU A 56 -32.29 9.65 -23.79
N MET A 57 -32.69 10.50 -24.73
CA MET A 57 -32.22 11.87 -24.87
C MET A 57 -33.18 12.81 -24.13
N ASP A 58 -32.98 12.91 -22.79
CA ASP A 58 -33.81 13.80 -21.95
C ASP A 58 -32.93 14.85 -21.27
N PRO A 59 -33.25 16.17 -21.42
CA PRO A 59 -32.53 17.25 -20.76
C PRO A 59 -32.45 17.13 -19.22
N SER A 60 -33.42 16.47 -18.60
CA SER A 60 -33.44 16.26 -17.14
C SER A 60 -32.22 15.49 -16.64
N GLN A 61 -31.57 14.71 -17.48
CA GLN A 61 -30.33 13.98 -17.15
C GLN A 61 -29.15 14.93 -16.83
N CYS A 62 -29.19 16.17 -17.33
CA CYS A 62 -28.20 17.20 -17.03
C CYS A 62 -28.46 17.92 -15.70
N HIS A 63 -29.62 17.66 -15.06
CA HIS A 63 -30.03 18.32 -13.82
C HIS A 63 -29.34 17.68 -12.61
N ARG A 64 -28.03 17.91 -12.48
CA ARG A 64 -27.15 17.37 -11.44
C ARG A 64 -26.30 18.47 -10.83
N LEU A 65 -25.98 18.34 -9.54
CA LEU A 65 -25.08 19.27 -8.86
C LEU A 65 -23.63 18.96 -9.25
N ARG A 66 -22.96 19.93 -9.86
CA ARG A 66 -21.53 19.82 -10.19
C ARG A 66 -20.69 20.25 -8.99
N LEU A 67 -19.77 19.40 -8.59
CA LEU A 67 -18.79 19.65 -7.54
C LEU A 67 -17.37 19.58 -8.11
N PRO A 68 -16.47 20.52 -7.77
CA PRO A 68 -15.08 20.48 -8.20
C PRO A 68 -14.25 19.42 -7.46
N SER A 69 -14.74 18.95 -6.30
CA SER A 69 -14.10 17.94 -5.44
C SER A 69 -15.17 17.15 -4.70
N PRO A 70 -14.94 15.84 -4.47
CA PRO A 70 -15.86 15.01 -3.69
C PRO A 70 -15.78 15.29 -2.19
N VAL A 71 -14.76 16.01 -1.71
CA VAL A 71 -14.59 16.36 -0.30
C VAL A 71 -15.31 17.67 0.00
N LEU A 72 -16.36 17.61 0.80
CA LEU A 72 -17.20 18.75 1.16
C LEU A 72 -16.71 19.36 2.48
N SER A 73 -16.59 20.70 2.52
CA SER A 73 -16.46 21.42 3.79
C SER A 73 -17.78 21.37 4.57
N LEU A 74 -17.74 21.69 5.86
CA LEU A 74 -18.95 21.78 6.70
C LEU A 74 -19.99 22.73 6.09
N ASN A 75 -19.54 23.89 5.57
CA ASN A 75 -20.44 24.87 4.94
C ASN A 75 -21.03 24.34 3.64
N GLN A 76 -20.23 23.70 2.78
CA GLN A 76 -20.71 23.09 1.53
C GLN A 76 -21.69 21.95 1.81
N PHE A 77 -21.42 21.14 2.80
CA PHE A 77 -22.30 20.05 3.20
C PHE A 77 -23.64 20.58 3.75
N ASN A 78 -23.61 21.62 4.61
CA ASN A 78 -24.83 22.28 5.10
C ASN A 78 -25.64 22.92 3.97
N ALA A 79 -24.99 23.53 2.98
CA ALA A 79 -25.68 24.06 1.80
C ALA A 79 -26.34 22.92 0.99
N LEU A 80 -25.67 21.77 0.84
CA LEU A 80 -26.26 20.61 0.17
C LEU A 80 -27.48 20.07 0.92
N LYS A 81 -27.42 19.93 2.26
CA LYS A 81 -28.58 19.50 3.08
C LYS A 81 -29.79 20.43 2.94
N ASN A 82 -29.55 21.70 2.70
CA ASN A 82 -30.60 22.73 2.54
C ASN A 82 -30.90 23.08 1.08
N ILE A 83 -30.46 22.29 0.10
CA ILE A 83 -30.56 22.57 -1.32
C ILE A 83 -32.03 22.79 -1.77
N GLN A 84 -32.98 22.18 -1.10
CA GLN A 84 -34.39 22.33 -1.35
C GLN A 84 -34.85 23.78 -1.23
N GLN A 85 -34.19 24.62 -0.41
CA GLN A 85 -34.52 26.06 -0.30
C GLN A 85 -34.18 26.83 -1.59
N VAL A 86 -33.24 26.32 -2.39
CA VAL A 86 -32.81 26.91 -3.65
C VAL A 86 -33.52 26.26 -4.84
N ASN A 87 -33.75 24.93 -4.72
CA ASN A 87 -34.39 24.13 -5.76
C ASN A 87 -35.39 23.15 -5.13
N ASN A 88 -36.67 23.48 -5.22
CA ASN A 88 -37.78 22.73 -4.62
C ASN A 88 -37.90 21.29 -5.15
N SER A 89 -37.31 20.96 -6.30
CA SER A 89 -37.33 19.61 -6.86
C SER A 89 -36.25 18.69 -6.27
N TRP A 90 -35.37 19.22 -5.42
CA TRP A 90 -34.31 18.49 -4.77
C TRP A 90 -34.62 18.24 -3.30
N THR A 91 -34.79 16.97 -2.96
CA THR A 91 -34.96 16.52 -1.58
C THR A 91 -33.74 15.74 -1.14
N VAL A 92 -33.33 15.96 0.09
CA VAL A 92 -32.19 15.29 0.74
C VAL A 92 -32.71 14.51 1.93
N HIS A 93 -32.51 13.21 1.91
CA HIS A 93 -32.87 12.35 3.03
C HIS A 93 -31.60 11.98 3.82
N THR A 94 -31.63 12.13 5.14
CA THR A 94 -30.53 11.73 6.03
C THR A 94 -30.91 10.50 6.81
N ILE A 95 -30.13 9.43 6.66
CA ILE A 95 -30.23 8.21 7.45
C ILE A 95 -29.18 8.27 8.56
N ASP A 96 -29.63 8.11 9.81
CA ASP A 96 -28.79 7.95 10.97
C ASP A 96 -28.21 6.52 10.98
N ILE A 97 -26.89 6.37 10.79
CA ILE A 97 -26.22 5.06 10.84
C ILE A 97 -25.77 4.68 12.24
N THR A 98 -26.30 5.32 13.28
CA THR A 98 -26.07 4.93 14.68
C THR A 98 -27.24 4.11 15.19
N PHE A 99 -27.00 3.25 16.17
CA PHE A 99 -28.03 2.43 16.80
C PHE A 99 -27.85 2.38 18.33
N PRO A 100 -28.88 2.04 19.11
CA PRO A 100 -28.78 1.97 20.57
C PRO A 100 -27.76 0.93 21.04
N LYS A 101 -26.81 1.35 21.89
CA LYS A 101 -25.72 0.50 22.41
C LYS A 101 -26.23 -0.76 23.11
N GLU A 102 -27.37 -0.67 23.78
CA GLU A 102 -28.01 -1.79 24.51
C GLU A 102 -28.42 -2.97 23.63
N GLN A 103 -28.58 -2.74 22.32
CA GLN A 103 -28.93 -3.81 21.37
C GLN A 103 -27.75 -4.73 21.04
N GLY A 104 -26.53 -4.37 21.43
CA GLY A 104 -25.34 -5.20 21.26
C GLY A 104 -25.01 -5.54 19.80
N VAL A 105 -24.25 -6.63 19.63
CA VAL A 105 -23.85 -7.12 18.29
C VAL A 105 -25.03 -7.43 17.37
N PRO A 106 -26.12 -8.09 17.82
CA PRO A 106 -27.29 -8.27 16.96
C PRO A 106 -27.90 -6.94 16.47
N GLY A 107 -27.90 -5.91 17.33
CA GLY A 107 -28.36 -4.57 16.96
C GLY A 107 -27.53 -3.95 15.84
N TYR A 108 -26.21 -4.15 15.85
CA TYR A 108 -25.31 -3.69 14.77
C TYR A 108 -25.69 -4.29 13.41
N ILE A 109 -25.92 -5.62 13.39
CA ILE A 109 -26.26 -6.34 12.15
C ILE A 109 -27.63 -5.91 11.62
N ASN A 110 -28.64 -5.82 12.53
CA ASN A 110 -29.97 -5.37 12.18
C ASN A 110 -30.00 -3.92 11.70
N ALA A 111 -29.19 -3.04 12.30
CA ALA A 111 -29.08 -1.64 11.89
C ALA A 111 -28.56 -1.50 10.46
N LEU A 112 -27.62 -2.36 10.01
CA LEU A 112 -27.16 -2.36 8.62
C LEU A 112 -28.29 -2.70 7.64
N ASP A 113 -29.12 -3.69 7.96
CA ASP A 113 -30.26 -4.07 7.12
C ASP A 113 -31.33 -2.98 7.08
N GLU A 114 -31.57 -2.34 8.21
CA GLU A 114 -32.53 -1.24 8.32
C GLU A 114 -32.06 0.00 7.52
N VAL A 115 -30.76 0.35 7.56
CA VAL A 115 -30.17 1.42 6.75
C VAL A 115 -30.35 1.13 5.26
N CYS A 116 -30.15 -0.10 4.81
CA CYS A 116 -30.38 -0.51 3.42
C CYS A 116 -31.84 -0.38 3.00
N LYS A 117 -32.78 -0.73 3.88
CA LYS A 117 -34.23 -0.61 3.65
C LYS A 117 -34.64 0.86 3.55
N GLN A 118 -34.22 1.70 4.50
CA GLN A 118 -34.48 3.15 4.48
C GLN A 118 -33.96 3.82 3.21
N ALA A 119 -32.80 3.34 2.68
CA ALA A 119 -32.29 3.84 1.41
C ALA A 119 -33.22 3.55 0.22
N SER A 120 -33.86 2.37 0.20
CA SER A 120 -34.88 2.06 -0.83
C SER A 120 -36.13 2.93 -0.67
N GLU A 121 -36.62 3.09 0.55
CA GLU A 121 -37.79 3.92 0.89
C GLU A 121 -37.55 5.40 0.49
N ALA A 122 -36.37 5.94 0.73
CA ALA A 122 -36.01 7.29 0.30
C ALA A 122 -36.14 7.48 -1.23
N ILE A 123 -35.72 6.49 -2.01
CA ILE A 123 -35.86 6.53 -3.47
C ILE A 123 -37.33 6.46 -3.89
N GLU A 124 -38.13 5.62 -3.24
CA GLU A 124 -39.58 5.50 -3.51
C GLU A 124 -40.31 6.79 -3.16
N ASN A 125 -39.86 7.52 -2.13
CA ASN A 125 -40.36 8.85 -1.77
C ASN A 125 -39.91 9.95 -2.73
N GLY A 126 -39.01 9.65 -3.69
CA GLY A 126 -38.56 10.61 -4.71
C GLY A 126 -37.37 11.45 -4.30
N ASP A 127 -36.66 11.10 -3.20
CA ASP A 127 -35.46 11.80 -2.77
C ASP A 127 -34.34 11.71 -3.82
N LYS A 128 -33.55 12.77 -3.95
CA LYS A 128 -32.48 12.88 -4.95
C LYS A 128 -31.09 12.67 -4.36
N VAL A 129 -30.94 12.93 -3.07
CA VAL A 129 -29.68 12.76 -2.35
C VAL A 129 -29.95 12.02 -1.04
N LEU A 130 -29.19 10.97 -0.83
CA LEU A 130 -29.15 10.21 0.41
C LEU A 130 -27.89 10.57 1.18
N VAL A 131 -28.03 10.94 2.44
CA VAL A 131 -26.90 11.19 3.36
C VAL A 131 -26.87 10.06 4.38
N LEU A 132 -25.75 9.36 4.49
CA LEU A 132 -25.47 8.46 5.63
C LEU A 132 -24.65 9.24 6.65
N SER A 133 -25.13 9.33 7.89
CA SER A 133 -24.53 10.17 8.93
C SER A 133 -24.31 9.39 10.24
N ASP A 134 -23.08 9.45 10.77
CA ASP A 134 -22.73 8.95 12.10
C ASP A 134 -22.74 10.04 13.19
N ARG A 135 -23.25 11.24 12.87
CA ARG A 135 -23.16 12.43 13.73
C ARG A 135 -23.90 12.28 15.08
N ASN A 136 -24.87 11.38 15.16
CA ASN A 136 -25.60 11.10 16.39
C ASN A 136 -24.89 10.12 17.34
N THR A 137 -23.62 9.80 17.06
CA THR A 137 -22.79 9.00 17.97
C THR A 137 -22.72 9.64 19.35
N SER A 138 -23.02 8.88 20.39
CA SER A 138 -23.06 9.34 21.77
C SER A 138 -22.71 8.20 22.73
N ALA A 139 -22.68 8.45 24.03
CA ALA A 139 -22.44 7.39 25.02
C ALA A 139 -23.39 6.18 24.88
N ASP A 140 -24.63 6.44 24.44
CA ASP A 140 -25.70 5.43 24.34
C ASP A 140 -25.96 4.97 22.89
N ARG A 141 -25.26 5.52 21.91
CA ARG A 141 -25.42 5.20 20.49
C ARG A 141 -24.09 4.90 19.81
N VAL A 142 -23.98 3.70 19.26
CA VAL A 142 -22.80 3.21 18.54
C VAL A 142 -23.00 3.39 17.03
N PRO A 143 -22.02 3.89 16.28
CA PRO A 143 -22.13 4.00 14.83
C PRO A 143 -21.83 2.66 14.15
N LEU A 144 -22.50 2.39 13.03
CA LEU A 144 -22.00 1.46 12.03
C LEU A 144 -20.70 2.07 11.43
N SER A 145 -19.76 1.23 10.98
CA SER A 145 -18.69 1.72 10.14
C SER A 145 -19.29 2.40 8.90
N ALA A 146 -18.87 3.63 8.64
CA ALA A 146 -19.36 4.40 7.49
C ALA A 146 -19.04 3.70 6.16
N LEU A 147 -17.91 2.98 6.10
CA LEU A 147 -17.54 2.16 4.95
C LEU A 147 -18.49 0.97 4.77
N LEU A 148 -18.81 0.27 5.85
CA LEU A 148 -19.75 -0.86 5.82
C LEU A 148 -21.15 -0.40 5.37
N ALA A 149 -21.65 0.71 5.93
CA ALA A 149 -22.93 1.30 5.56
C ALA A 149 -22.94 1.77 4.09
N CYS A 150 -21.88 2.46 3.65
CA CYS A 150 -21.72 2.92 2.27
C CYS A 150 -21.76 1.75 1.28
N GLY A 151 -20.91 0.75 1.46
CA GLY A 151 -20.85 -0.43 0.61
C GLY A 151 -22.13 -1.26 0.65
N GLY A 152 -22.71 -1.44 1.85
CA GLY A 152 -23.98 -2.15 2.04
C GLY A 152 -25.12 -1.49 1.27
N VAL A 153 -25.32 -0.20 1.43
CA VAL A 153 -26.34 0.57 0.70
C VAL A 153 -26.07 0.57 -0.80
N HIS A 154 -24.83 0.82 -1.22
CA HIS A 154 -24.45 0.82 -2.64
C HIS A 154 -24.83 -0.50 -3.31
N HIS A 155 -24.38 -1.62 -2.77
CA HIS A 155 -24.64 -2.95 -3.36
C HIS A 155 -26.09 -3.40 -3.19
N HIS A 156 -26.77 -3.03 -2.10
CA HIS A 156 -28.21 -3.24 -1.96
C HIS A 156 -28.99 -2.53 -3.09
N LEU A 157 -28.69 -1.27 -3.35
CA LEU A 157 -29.33 -0.52 -4.41
C LEU A 157 -28.95 -1.00 -5.82
N VAL A 158 -27.73 -1.52 -6.02
CA VAL A 158 -27.32 -2.15 -7.29
C VAL A 158 -28.15 -3.42 -7.54
N ARG A 159 -28.26 -4.31 -6.55
CA ARG A 159 -29.06 -5.55 -6.65
C ARG A 159 -30.53 -5.26 -6.97
N ASN A 160 -31.09 -4.18 -6.41
CA ASN A 160 -32.47 -3.76 -6.64
C ASN A 160 -32.63 -2.83 -7.87
N ARG A 161 -31.56 -2.57 -8.67
CA ARG A 161 -31.58 -1.69 -9.85
C ARG A 161 -32.02 -0.26 -9.54
N MET A 162 -31.67 0.23 -8.36
CA MET A 162 -32.06 1.55 -7.86
C MET A 162 -30.90 2.52 -7.71
N ARG A 163 -29.64 2.04 -7.78
CA ARG A 163 -28.46 2.85 -7.43
C ARG A 163 -28.32 4.15 -8.23
N SER A 164 -28.68 4.16 -9.50
CA SER A 164 -28.59 5.35 -10.37
C SER A 164 -29.64 6.43 -10.06
N LYS A 165 -30.67 6.10 -9.28
CA LYS A 165 -31.79 7.00 -9.00
C LYS A 165 -31.50 8.01 -7.88
N ILE A 166 -30.43 7.84 -7.12
CA ILE A 166 -30.08 8.68 -5.97
C ILE A 166 -28.56 8.85 -5.86
N ALA A 167 -28.13 10.03 -5.41
CA ALA A 167 -26.75 10.24 -4.99
C ALA A 167 -26.53 9.80 -3.55
N LEU A 168 -25.34 9.29 -3.25
CA LEU A 168 -24.94 8.79 -1.93
C LEU A 168 -23.84 9.68 -1.34
N VAL A 169 -24.13 10.40 -0.28
CA VAL A 169 -23.20 11.30 0.42
C VAL A 169 -22.93 10.78 1.82
N ILE A 170 -21.69 10.83 2.24
CA ILE A 170 -21.26 10.29 3.54
C ILE A 170 -20.86 11.44 4.46
N GLU A 171 -21.52 11.61 5.59
CA GLU A 171 -21.13 12.47 6.70
C GLU A 171 -20.55 11.59 7.81
N THR A 172 -19.22 11.64 8.04
CA THR A 172 -18.59 10.68 8.95
C THR A 172 -17.43 11.23 9.74
N ALA A 173 -17.28 10.74 10.97
CA ALA A 173 -16.13 10.94 11.82
C ALA A 173 -14.95 10.01 11.46
N GLU A 174 -15.20 8.90 10.78
CA GLU A 174 -14.16 7.89 10.48
C GLU A 174 -13.15 8.36 9.42
N ALA A 175 -13.59 9.14 8.42
CA ALA A 175 -12.73 9.59 7.32
C ALA A 175 -11.71 10.63 7.79
N ARG A 176 -10.45 10.20 8.03
CA ARG A 176 -9.38 11.02 8.61
C ARG A 176 -8.17 11.16 7.69
N GLU A 177 -8.02 10.26 6.74
CA GLU A 177 -6.88 10.21 5.83
C GLU A 177 -7.30 9.86 4.40
N VAL A 178 -6.37 10.03 3.48
CA VAL A 178 -6.61 9.84 2.03
C VAL A 178 -7.17 8.46 1.71
N HIS A 179 -6.64 7.41 2.31
CA HIS A 179 -7.11 6.05 2.06
C HIS A 179 -8.60 5.88 2.39
N HIS A 180 -9.06 6.43 3.51
CA HIS A 180 -10.47 6.36 3.89
C HIS A 180 -11.38 7.02 2.84
N LEU A 181 -10.98 8.19 2.35
CA LEU A 181 -11.72 8.88 1.29
C LEU A 181 -11.75 8.05 0.00
N CYS A 182 -10.60 7.48 -0.40
CA CYS A 182 -10.50 6.66 -1.61
C CYS A 182 -11.36 5.40 -1.53
N VAL A 183 -11.38 4.71 -0.38
CA VAL A 183 -12.18 3.49 -0.20
C VAL A 183 -13.67 3.82 -0.23
N LEU A 184 -14.12 4.89 0.44
CA LEU A 184 -15.52 5.34 0.37
C LEU A 184 -15.96 5.65 -1.07
N LEU A 185 -15.14 6.39 -1.83
CA LEU A 185 -15.41 6.69 -3.24
C LEU A 185 -15.44 5.42 -4.08
N GLY A 186 -14.48 4.52 -3.87
CA GLY A 186 -14.39 3.24 -4.56
C GLY A 186 -15.58 2.31 -4.32
N TYR A 187 -16.24 2.44 -3.16
CA TYR A 187 -17.44 1.69 -2.82
C TYR A 187 -18.74 2.50 -2.93
N GLY A 188 -18.71 3.59 -3.71
CA GLY A 188 -19.91 4.20 -4.23
C GLY A 188 -20.32 5.52 -3.62
N ALA A 189 -19.57 6.15 -2.72
CA ALA A 189 -19.83 7.50 -2.26
C ALA A 189 -19.69 8.50 -3.42
N ASP A 190 -20.64 9.42 -3.54
CA ASP A 190 -20.61 10.51 -4.52
C ASP A 190 -19.88 11.74 -3.96
N ALA A 191 -20.01 11.99 -2.66
CA ALA A 191 -19.28 13.01 -1.92
C ALA A 191 -19.13 12.62 -0.45
N ILE A 192 -18.18 13.24 0.24
CA ILE A 192 -17.83 12.91 1.64
C ILE A 192 -17.64 14.21 2.41
N CYS A 193 -18.27 14.30 3.59
CA CYS A 193 -18.00 15.33 4.58
C CYS A 193 -17.27 14.70 5.80
N PRO A 194 -15.95 14.80 5.88
CA PRO A 194 -15.16 14.29 7.03
C PRO A 194 -15.24 15.29 8.19
N TYR A 195 -16.43 15.40 8.79
CA TYR A 195 -16.76 16.51 9.69
C TYR A 195 -15.85 16.58 10.91
N LEU A 196 -15.56 15.45 11.55
CA LEU A 196 -14.75 15.44 12.77
C LEU A 196 -13.29 15.82 12.50
N ALA A 197 -12.73 15.39 11.39
CA ALA A 197 -11.38 15.80 10.98
C ALA A 197 -11.31 17.32 10.79
N MET A 198 -12.31 17.92 10.13
CA MET A 198 -12.38 19.38 9.96
C MET A 198 -12.58 20.10 11.29
N GLU A 199 -13.48 19.64 12.14
CA GLU A 199 -13.71 20.24 13.46
C GLU A 199 -12.44 20.16 14.34
N CYS A 200 -11.71 19.06 14.28
CA CYS A 200 -10.44 18.90 15.01
C CYS A 200 -9.38 19.91 14.54
N ILE A 201 -9.16 20.06 13.22
CA ILE A 201 -8.17 21.03 12.71
C ILE A 201 -8.56 22.47 13.01
N LEU A 202 -9.85 22.80 12.96
CA LEU A 202 -10.34 24.12 13.35
C LEU A 202 -10.12 24.38 14.86
N LYS A 203 -10.37 23.39 15.71
CA LYS A 203 -10.07 23.48 17.13
C LYS A 203 -8.57 23.68 17.38
N MET A 204 -7.72 22.90 16.72
CA MET A 204 -6.26 23.04 16.82
C MET A 204 -5.80 24.45 16.39
N ASN A 205 -6.43 25.05 15.38
CA ASN A 205 -6.13 26.41 14.96
C ASN A 205 -6.48 27.43 16.05
N ARG A 206 -7.70 27.33 16.61
CA ARG A 206 -8.16 28.21 17.71
C ARG A 206 -7.30 28.10 18.95
N GLU A 207 -6.78 26.91 19.25
CA GLU A 207 -5.85 26.63 20.34
C GLU A 207 -4.39 26.99 20.00
N LYS A 208 -4.14 27.58 18.80
CA LYS A 208 -2.81 28.00 18.29
C LYS A 208 -1.78 26.87 18.20
N LEU A 209 -2.25 25.63 18.03
CA LEU A 209 -1.39 24.46 17.77
C LEU A 209 -0.91 24.43 16.32
N ILE A 210 -1.63 25.08 15.41
CA ILE A 210 -1.23 25.25 14.02
C ILE A 210 -0.45 26.56 13.87
N ARG A 211 0.79 26.45 13.37
CA ARG A 211 1.65 27.63 13.16
C ARG A 211 1.20 28.44 11.93
N GLY A 212 1.45 29.75 11.92
CA GLY A 212 1.28 30.62 10.74
C GLY A 212 0.08 31.57 10.76
N GLY A 213 -0.79 31.53 11.81
CA GLY A 213 -1.88 32.51 11.96
C GLY A 213 -2.89 32.54 10.81
N LEU A 214 -3.19 31.39 10.23
CA LEU A 214 -4.12 31.22 9.11
C LEU A 214 -5.57 31.38 9.57
N SER A 215 -6.44 31.91 8.69
CA SER A 215 -7.88 31.91 8.93
C SER A 215 -8.46 30.49 8.89
N ASP A 216 -9.60 30.29 9.58
CA ASP A 216 -10.31 29.01 9.59
C ASP A 216 -10.67 28.55 8.16
N GLU A 217 -11.08 29.46 7.29
CA GLU A 217 -11.37 29.17 5.88
C GLU A 217 -10.14 28.64 5.15
N ARG A 218 -9.01 29.34 5.30
CA ARG A 218 -7.74 28.91 4.64
C ARG A 218 -7.26 27.55 5.12
N ILE A 219 -7.49 27.23 6.39
CA ILE A 219 -7.13 25.92 6.96
C ILE A 219 -8.01 24.81 6.37
N VAL A 220 -9.31 25.03 6.27
CA VAL A 220 -10.23 24.09 5.64
C VAL A 220 -9.88 23.89 4.16
N ASP A 221 -9.59 24.97 3.43
CA ASP A 221 -9.16 24.89 2.03
C ASP A 221 -7.85 24.10 1.86
N ASN A 222 -6.88 24.35 2.73
CA ASN A 222 -5.60 23.61 2.70
C ASN A 222 -5.81 22.11 3.01
N PHE A 223 -6.68 21.77 3.96
CA PHE A 223 -7.03 20.39 4.26
C PHE A 223 -7.69 19.71 3.07
N LYS A 224 -8.68 20.35 2.46
CA LYS A 224 -9.34 19.83 1.25
C LYS A 224 -8.36 19.65 0.11
N HIS A 225 -7.52 20.65 -0.16
CA HIS A 225 -6.50 20.56 -1.21
C HIS A 225 -5.54 19.39 -0.98
N SER A 226 -5.16 19.13 0.28
CA SER A 226 -4.32 17.98 0.64
C SER A 226 -5.04 16.65 0.41
N CYS A 227 -6.33 16.57 0.75
CA CYS A 227 -7.17 15.41 0.46
C CYS A 227 -7.28 15.18 -1.06
N ASP A 228 -7.57 16.23 -1.81
CA ASP A 228 -7.72 16.19 -3.27
C ASP A 228 -6.43 15.70 -3.95
N GLY A 229 -5.28 16.27 -3.57
CA GLY A 229 -3.98 15.82 -4.07
C GLY A 229 -3.66 14.37 -3.70
N GLY A 230 -4.14 13.91 -2.54
CA GLY A 230 -4.01 12.51 -2.13
C GLY A 230 -4.88 11.57 -2.96
N ILE A 231 -6.13 11.92 -3.19
CA ILE A 231 -7.07 11.13 -4.02
C ILE A 231 -6.55 11.05 -5.46
N LEU A 232 -6.13 12.17 -6.04
CA LEU A 232 -5.51 12.19 -7.38
C LEU A 232 -4.31 11.23 -7.45
N LYS A 233 -3.45 11.21 -6.43
CA LYS A 233 -2.30 10.30 -6.37
C LYS A 233 -2.71 8.83 -6.34
N VAL A 234 -3.75 8.47 -5.61
CA VAL A 234 -4.25 7.08 -5.57
C VAL A 234 -4.87 6.70 -6.92
N MET A 235 -5.66 7.58 -7.53
CA MET A 235 -6.23 7.36 -8.87
C MET A 235 -5.14 7.20 -9.93
N SER A 236 -4.08 8.00 -9.87
CA SER A 236 -2.98 7.97 -10.84
C SER A 236 -2.23 6.65 -10.86
N LYS A 237 -2.16 5.93 -9.73
CA LYS A 237 -1.54 4.59 -9.64
C LYS A 237 -2.23 3.55 -10.52
N MET A 238 -3.53 3.71 -10.74
CA MET A 238 -4.34 2.86 -11.63
C MET A 238 -4.44 3.39 -13.07
N GLY A 239 -3.92 4.58 -13.32
CA GLY A 239 -4.12 5.25 -14.62
C GLY A 239 -5.54 5.77 -14.82
N ILE A 240 -6.31 5.96 -13.76
CA ILE A 240 -7.68 6.49 -13.80
C ILE A 240 -7.63 8.02 -13.69
N SER A 241 -8.02 8.72 -14.75
CA SER A 241 -7.88 10.18 -14.82
C SER A 241 -9.09 10.97 -14.33
N THR A 242 -10.27 10.35 -14.23
CA THR A 242 -11.49 11.04 -13.80
C THR A 242 -12.11 10.35 -12.59
N LEU A 243 -12.61 11.14 -11.65
CA LEU A 243 -13.29 10.62 -10.47
C LEU A 243 -14.52 9.80 -10.84
N GLN A 244 -15.20 10.15 -11.91
CA GLN A 244 -16.40 9.44 -12.37
C GLN A 244 -16.09 7.98 -12.75
N SER A 245 -14.91 7.70 -13.30
CA SER A 245 -14.45 6.34 -13.59
C SER A 245 -13.91 5.61 -12.36
N TYR A 246 -13.54 6.34 -11.31
CA TYR A 246 -13.06 5.78 -10.05
C TYR A 246 -14.21 5.37 -9.11
N LYS A 247 -15.30 6.13 -9.11
CA LYS A 247 -16.44 5.87 -8.23
C LYS A 247 -17.06 4.51 -8.53
N GLY A 248 -17.20 3.68 -7.49
CA GLY A 248 -17.74 2.33 -7.61
C GLY A 248 -16.86 1.34 -8.38
N ALA A 249 -15.62 1.71 -8.73
CA ALA A 249 -14.71 0.84 -9.48
C ALA A 249 -14.16 -0.33 -8.65
N GLN A 250 -14.23 -0.25 -7.32
CA GLN A 250 -13.83 -1.34 -6.41
C GLN A 250 -12.39 -1.82 -6.62
N ILE A 251 -11.48 -0.92 -6.91
CA ILE A 251 -10.07 -1.21 -7.16
C ILE A 251 -9.27 -1.43 -5.89
N PHE A 252 -9.78 -2.35 -5.08
CA PHE A 252 -9.19 -2.76 -3.81
C PHE A 252 -9.19 -4.28 -3.70
N GLU A 253 -8.30 -4.81 -2.88
CA GLU A 253 -8.35 -6.19 -2.40
C GLU A 253 -8.61 -6.17 -0.91
N ALA A 254 -9.53 -7.01 -0.44
CA ALA A 254 -9.78 -7.20 0.98
C ALA A 254 -8.83 -8.26 1.55
N LEU A 255 -8.20 -7.97 2.68
CA LEU A 255 -7.27 -8.87 3.35
C LEU A 255 -7.76 -9.18 4.75
N GLY A 256 -8.19 -10.41 4.98
CA GLY A 256 -8.74 -10.86 6.26
C GLY A 256 -10.20 -10.47 6.50
N VAL A 257 -11.01 -10.44 5.44
CA VAL A 257 -12.46 -10.21 5.50
C VAL A 257 -13.19 -11.44 4.98
N ASP A 258 -14.20 -11.91 5.70
CA ASP A 258 -14.97 -13.08 5.32
C ASP A 258 -15.86 -12.84 4.09
N ASP A 259 -16.08 -13.90 3.30
CA ASP A 259 -16.89 -13.85 2.09
C ASP A 259 -18.31 -13.30 2.36
N SER A 260 -18.91 -13.63 3.51
CA SER A 260 -20.25 -13.17 3.86
C SER A 260 -20.35 -11.63 3.97
N VAL A 261 -19.29 -10.98 4.43
CA VAL A 261 -19.20 -9.51 4.48
C VAL A 261 -18.98 -8.94 3.08
N VAL A 262 -18.07 -9.56 2.32
CA VAL A 262 -17.74 -9.13 0.95
C VAL A 262 -18.95 -9.25 0.05
N ASP A 263 -19.65 -10.38 0.06
CA ASP A 263 -20.84 -10.60 -0.78
C ASP A 263 -21.97 -9.63 -0.45
N LYS A 264 -22.13 -9.28 0.83
CA LYS A 264 -23.19 -8.36 1.27
C LYS A 264 -22.87 -6.90 0.95
N CYS A 265 -21.65 -6.44 1.27
CA CYS A 265 -21.30 -5.02 1.29
C CYS A 265 -20.25 -4.61 0.23
N PHE A 266 -19.48 -5.54 -0.29
CA PHE A 266 -18.32 -5.27 -1.16
C PHE A 266 -18.26 -6.22 -2.34
N THR A 267 -19.39 -6.60 -2.88
CA THR A 267 -19.57 -7.60 -3.93
C THR A 267 -18.58 -7.41 -5.09
N GLY A 268 -17.84 -8.46 -5.42
CA GLY A 268 -16.84 -8.44 -6.50
C GLY A 268 -15.43 -8.05 -6.05
N THR A 269 -15.23 -7.64 -4.79
CA THR A 269 -13.89 -7.41 -4.24
C THR A 269 -13.15 -8.74 -4.07
N ALA A 270 -11.91 -8.81 -4.55
CA ALA A 270 -11.08 -9.98 -4.32
C ALA A 270 -10.77 -10.14 -2.81
N THR A 271 -10.97 -11.35 -2.28
CA THR A 271 -10.56 -11.72 -0.92
C THR A 271 -9.99 -13.13 -0.95
N ARG A 272 -8.71 -13.26 -0.66
CA ARG A 272 -8.00 -14.56 -0.67
C ARG A 272 -7.72 -15.08 0.74
N ILE A 273 -7.74 -14.19 1.72
CA ILE A 273 -7.59 -14.51 3.14
C ILE A 273 -8.89 -14.14 3.83
N LYS A 274 -9.63 -15.14 4.26
CA LYS A 274 -10.84 -14.98 5.08
C LYS A 274 -10.45 -14.52 6.49
N GLY A 275 -11.39 -13.89 7.18
CA GLY A 275 -11.11 -13.38 8.52
C GLY A 275 -12.37 -12.87 9.21
N ILE A 276 -12.43 -11.55 9.43
CA ILE A 276 -13.50 -10.94 10.22
C ILE A 276 -14.87 -11.07 9.55
N THR A 277 -15.85 -11.46 10.38
CA THR A 277 -17.28 -11.46 10.05
C THR A 277 -17.95 -10.18 10.54
N LEU A 278 -19.25 -10.00 10.26
CA LEU A 278 -20.02 -8.86 10.78
C LEU A 278 -20.00 -8.79 12.31
N ASP A 279 -19.96 -9.94 13.00
CA ASP A 279 -19.87 -9.98 14.46
C ASP A 279 -18.57 -9.40 14.98
N PHE A 280 -17.43 -9.71 14.36
CA PHE A 280 -16.13 -9.14 14.71
C PHE A 280 -16.04 -7.65 14.39
N ILE A 281 -16.58 -7.22 13.25
CA ILE A 281 -16.65 -5.79 12.89
C ILE A 281 -17.48 -5.04 13.94
N ALA A 282 -18.59 -5.62 14.39
CA ALA A 282 -19.38 -5.05 15.47
C ALA A 282 -18.60 -4.96 16.79
N GLN A 283 -17.88 -6.03 17.18
CA GLN A 283 -17.06 -6.04 18.39
C GLN A 283 -15.98 -4.95 18.34
N ASP A 284 -15.29 -4.78 17.21
CA ASP A 284 -14.31 -3.71 17.02
C ASP A 284 -14.95 -2.31 17.14
N ALA A 285 -16.16 -2.13 16.56
CA ALA A 285 -16.91 -0.87 16.69
C ALA A 285 -17.25 -0.57 18.15
N PHE A 286 -17.69 -1.57 18.93
CA PHE A 286 -17.94 -1.42 20.36
C PHE A 286 -16.68 -1.10 21.15
N ALA A 287 -15.55 -1.75 20.86
CA ALA A 287 -14.28 -1.50 21.54
C ALA A 287 -13.76 -0.08 21.27
N LEU A 288 -13.85 0.39 20.02
CA LEU A 288 -13.53 1.77 19.65
C LEU A 288 -14.47 2.77 20.33
N HIS A 289 -15.77 2.47 20.37
CA HIS A 289 -16.77 3.30 21.04
C HIS A 289 -16.49 3.41 22.54
N GLU A 290 -16.15 2.30 23.22
CA GLU A 290 -15.82 2.31 24.65
C GLU A 290 -14.55 3.14 24.94
N THR A 291 -13.59 3.14 24.03
CA THR A 291 -12.40 4.02 24.12
C THR A 291 -12.79 5.50 24.05
N GLY A 292 -13.74 5.85 23.18
CA GLY A 292 -14.26 7.23 23.03
C GLY A 292 -15.21 7.65 24.15
N TYR A 293 -15.98 6.72 24.70
CA TYR A 293 -16.99 6.93 25.74
C TYR A 293 -16.77 5.96 26.93
N PRO A 294 -15.67 6.10 27.67
CA PRO A 294 -15.34 5.19 28.76
C PRO A 294 -16.36 5.28 29.89
N SER A 295 -16.69 4.14 30.48
CA SER A 295 -17.66 4.03 31.60
C SER A 295 -17.20 4.77 32.87
N ARG A 296 -15.89 4.99 33.03
CA ARG A 296 -15.30 5.77 34.12
C ARG A 296 -14.85 7.12 33.62
N LYS A 297 -15.24 8.19 34.34
CA LYS A 297 -14.80 9.55 34.03
C LYS A 297 -13.27 9.65 34.16
N ILE A 298 -12.58 9.84 33.06
CA ILE A 298 -11.13 10.06 33.05
C ILE A 298 -10.91 11.51 33.45
N VAL A 299 -10.25 11.75 34.60
CA VAL A 299 -10.06 13.09 35.19
C VAL A 299 -9.03 13.92 34.44
N SER A 300 -8.05 13.30 33.82
CA SER A 300 -7.13 13.95 32.88
C SER A 300 -6.46 12.91 31.96
N ILE A 301 -6.39 13.23 30.67
CA ILE A 301 -5.51 12.51 29.75
C ILE A 301 -4.31 13.45 29.55
N PRO A 302 -3.11 13.11 30.04
CA PRO A 302 -1.93 13.99 29.94
C PRO A 302 -1.45 14.20 28.49
N GLY A 303 -1.99 13.48 27.52
CA GLY A 303 -1.72 13.60 26.10
C GLY A 303 -2.54 12.58 25.31
N LEU A 304 -2.59 12.75 23.99
CA LEU A 304 -3.15 11.73 23.10
C LEU A 304 -2.24 10.50 23.12
N PRO A 305 -2.77 9.28 23.25
CA PRO A 305 -1.98 8.07 23.17
C PRO A 305 -1.37 7.95 21.76
N GLU A 306 -0.05 7.74 21.70
CA GLU A 306 0.62 7.42 20.44
C GLU A 306 0.46 5.92 20.18
N THR A 307 -0.19 5.55 19.08
CA THR A 307 -0.48 4.14 18.75
C THR A 307 0.79 3.34 18.43
N GLY A 308 1.88 4.01 18.10
CA GLY A 308 3.14 3.36 17.72
C GLY A 308 3.12 2.72 16.32
N GLU A 309 2.15 3.01 15.47
CA GLU A 309 2.05 2.37 14.14
C GLU A 309 3.15 2.78 13.17
N TYR A 310 3.58 4.03 13.22
CA TYR A 310 4.62 4.53 12.31
C TYR A 310 6.03 4.26 12.83
N HIS A 311 6.25 4.46 14.13
CA HIS A 311 7.47 4.13 14.84
C HIS A 311 7.12 3.26 16.04
N TRP A 312 7.95 2.29 16.34
CA TRP A 312 7.80 1.50 17.56
C TRP A 312 7.73 2.42 18.81
N ARG A 313 6.82 2.10 19.70
CA ARG A 313 6.67 2.73 21.02
C ARG A 313 6.41 1.66 22.06
N ASP A 314 6.95 1.86 23.25
CA ASP A 314 6.65 0.98 24.39
C ASP A 314 5.14 1.05 24.71
N GLY A 315 4.51 -0.12 24.82
CA GLY A 315 3.05 -0.23 24.99
C GLY A 315 2.22 0.07 23.74
N GLY A 316 2.84 0.39 22.61
CA GLY A 316 2.19 0.60 21.31
C GLY A 316 2.02 -0.68 20.48
N GLU A 317 1.83 -0.49 19.18
CA GLU A 317 1.67 -1.58 18.22
C GLU A 317 2.96 -2.39 18.05
N SER A 318 2.82 -3.66 17.70
CA SER A 318 3.95 -4.56 17.41
C SER A 318 4.66 -4.13 16.13
N HIS A 319 5.96 -4.38 16.05
CA HIS A 319 6.76 -4.20 14.84
C HIS A 319 7.67 -5.40 14.64
N VAL A 320 7.88 -5.80 13.39
CA VAL A 320 8.87 -6.84 13.07
C VAL A 320 10.26 -6.39 13.49
N ASN A 321 10.57 -5.09 13.31
CA ASN A 321 11.83 -4.48 13.72
C ASN A 321 11.70 -3.78 15.07
N ASP A 322 11.63 -4.50 16.15
CA ASP A 322 11.61 -3.94 17.50
C ASP A 322 13.04 -3.66 18.02
N PRO A 323 13.20 -2.86 19.09
CA PRO A 323 14.51 -2.55 19.64
C PRO A 323 15.29 -3.76 20.14
N VAL A 324 14.61 -4.82 20.59
CA VAL A 324 15.25 -6.05 21.09
C VAL A 324 15.87 -6.83 19.94
N SER A 325 15.12 -7.03 18.86
CA SER A 325 15.62 -7.67 17.63
C SER A 325 16.81 -6.90 17.04
N ILE A 326 16.71 -5.55 16.98
CA ILE A 326 17.79 -4.70 16.47
C ILE A 326 19.06 -4.85 17.31
N ALA A 327 18.94 -4.78 18.64
CA ALA A 327 20.08 -4.88 19.53
C ALA A 327 20.76 -6.27 19.42
N ASN A 328 19.98 -7.33 19.41
CA ASN A 328 20.49 -8.69 19.37
C ASN A 328 21.23 -9.00 18.06
N ILE A 329 20.69 -8.61 16.89
CA ILE A 329 21.39 -8.85 15.61
C ILE A 329 22.69 -8.03 15.51
N GLN A 330 22.69 -6.79 16.02
CA GLN A 330 23.89 -5.95 16.03
C GLN A 330 24.97 -6.51 16.97
N ASP A 331 24.58 -6.99 18.14
CA ASP A 331 25.53 -7.63 19.06
C ASP A 331 26.08 -8.92 18.44
N ALA A 332 25.21 -9.78 17.91
CA ALA A 332 25.63 -11.02 17.25
C ALA A 332 26.69 -10.80 16.16
N VAL A 333 26.48 -9.79 15.31
CA VAL A 333 27.39 -9.47 14.20
C VAL A 333 28.70 -8.86 14.71
N ARG A 334 28.65 -7.91 15.66
CA ARG A 334 29.84 -7.19 16.14
C ARG A 334 30.73 -8.04 17.02
N THR A 335 30.13 -8.88 17.85
CA THR A 335 30.85 -9.68 18.85
C THR A 335 31.00 -11.16 18.44
N LYS A 336 30.40 -11.58 17.31
CA LYS A 336 30.29 -12.96 16.84
C LYS A 336 29.69 -13.89 17.91
N ASN A 337 28.62 -13.40 18.54
CA ASN A 337 27.95 -14.07 19.66
C ASN A 337 26.76 -14.89 19.18
N ASP A 338 26.89 -16.19 19.15
CA ASP A 338 25.84 -17.12 18.72
C ASP A 338 24.59 -17.03 19.61
N LYS A 339 24.75 -16.79 20.92
CA LYS A 339 23.60 -16.62 21.84
C LYS A 339 22.77 -15.40 21.51
N SER A 340 23.42 -14.32 21.11
CA SER A 340 22.70 -13.12 20.66
C SER A 340 21.96 -13.37 19.34
N TYR A 341 22.51 -14.17 18.45
CA TYR A 341 21.83 -14.58 17.24
C TYR A 341 20.63 -15.51 17.53
N GLU A 342 20.76 -16.44 18.47
CA GLU A 342 19.63 -17.28 18.92
C GLU A 342 18.51 -16.41 19.53
N ALA A 343 18.86 -15.45 20.39
CA ALA A 343 17.92 -14.53 20.99
C ALA A 343 17.22 -13.66 19.92
N TYR A 344 17.97 -13.20 18.91
CA TYR A 344 17.40 -12.51 17.74
C TYR A 344 16.40 -13.40 17.00
N SER A 345 16.77 -14.63 16.68
CA SER A 345 15.92 -15.55 15.91
C SER A 345 14.62 -15.89 16.64
N LEU A 346 14.67 -16.06 17.96
CA LEU A 346 13.48 -16.27 18.80
C LEU A 346 12.59 -15.03 18.85
N SER A 347 13.17 -13.84 19.07
CA SER A 347 12.44 -12.58 19.06
C SER A 347 11.73 -12.35 17.73
N GLU A 348 12.44 -12.55 16.61
CA GLU A 348 11.85 -12.42 15.26
C GLU A 348 10.70 -13.40 15.05
N TYR A 349 10.81 -14.63 15.50
CA TYR A 349 9.73 -15.61 15.36
C TYR A 349 8.45 -15.15 16.07
N GLU A 350 8.55 -14.60 17.28
CA GLU A 350 7.42 -14.08 18.02
C GLU A 350 6.82 -12.82 17.37
N GLN A 351 7.65 -11.92 16.84
CA GLN A 351 7.16 -10.71 16.14
C GLN A 351 6.49 -11.05 14.81
N ILE A 352 7.06 -12.00 14.06
CA ILE A 352 6.50 -12.44 12.78
C ILE A 352 5.11 -13.05 12.95
N LYS A 353 4.86 -13.83 14.03
CA LYS A 353 3.54 -14.37 14.36
C LYS A 353 2.48 -13.29 14.51
N ASN A 354 2.85 -12.14 15.07
CA ASN A 354 1.93 -11.06 15.35
C ASN A 354 1.75 -10.09 14.18
N CYS A 355 2.64 -10.11 13.18
CA CYS A 355 2.68 -9.07 12.16
C CYS A 355 2.41 -9.57 10.73
N THR A 356 2.70 -10.83 10.41
CA THR A 356 2.76 -11.33 9.04
C THR A 356 2.01 -12.65 8.84
N LEU A 357 1.60 -12.94 7.59
CA LEU A 357 0.92 -14.19 7.25
C LEU A 357 1.82 -15.40 7.45
N ARG A 358 3.11 -15.31 7.10
CA ARG A 358 4.07 -16.43 7.28
C ARG A 358 4.27 -16.81 8.74
N GLY A 359 3.97 -15.93 9.67
CA GLY A 359 3.99 -16.23 11.09
C GLY A 359 2.92 -17.23 11.52
N LEU A 360 1.83 -17.36 10.74
CA LEU A 360 0.76 -18.31 10.95
C LEU A 360 1.03 -19.68 10.30
N LEU A 361 2.11 -19.79 9.49
CA LEU A 361 2.49 -21.04 8.84
C LEU A 361 3.45 -21.81 9.75
N ASP A 362 3.41 -23.14 9.66
CA ASP A 362 4.39 -24.01 10.31
C ASP A 362 4.77 -25.17 9.39
N PHE A 363 5.88 -25.85 9.70
CA PHE A 363 6.35 -27.00 8.93
C PHE A 363 5.65 -28.27 9.41
N ASP A 364 5.06 -29.01 8.48
CA ASP A 364 4.54 -30.35 8.75
C ASP A 364 5.63 -31.41 8.52
N PHE A 365 6.19 -31.91 9.60
CA PHE A 365 7.18 -32.98 9.59
C PHE A 365 6.55 -34.38 9.71
N SER A 366 5.24 -34.48 9.88
CA SER A 366 4.56 -35.77 10.16
C SER A 366 4.67 -36.78 9.02
N SER A 367 4.71 -36.28 7.78
CA SER A 367 4.82 -37.10 6.56
C SER A 367 6.22 -37.16 5.97
N SER A 368 7.18 -36.40 6.51
CA SER A 368 8.54 -36.31 5.98
C SER A 368 9.45 -37.38 6.55
N LYS A 369 10.37 -37.89 5.71
CA LYS A 369 11.46 -38.76 6.17
C LYS A 369 12.72 -37.91 6.28
N PRO A 370 13.44 -37.95 7.42
CA PRO A 370 14.71 -37.23 7.55
C PRO A 370 15.71 -37.77 6.54
N ILE A 371 16.50 -36.90 5.97
CA ILE A 371 17.63 -37.24 5.10
C ILE A 371 18.94 -36.98 5.85
N PRO A 372 20.03 -37.72 5.55
CA PRO A 372 21.34 -37.46 6.10
C PRO A 372 21.81 -36.03 5.81
N ILE A 373 22.56 -35.44 6.76
CA ILE A 373 23.00 -34.04 6.65
C ILE A 373 23.91 -33.77 5.45
N ASP A 374 24.66 -34.77 5.02
CA ASP A 374 25.56 -34.75 3.86
C ASP A 374 24.80 -34.72 2.52
N GLN A 375 23.49 -35.03 2.52
CA GLN A 375 22.59 -34.91 1.37
C GLN A 375 21.87 -33.59 1.34
N VAL A 376 21.96 -32.78 2.40
CA VAL A 376 21.40 -31.43 2.44
C VAL A 376 22.31 -30.48 1.68
N GLU A 377 21.75 -29.61 0.84
CA GLU A 377 22.51 -28.61 0.13
C GLU A 377 23.31 -27.72 1.11
N PRO A 378 24.63 -27.57 0.93
CA PRO A 378 25.44 -26.79 1.87
C PRO A 378 25.07 -25.29 1.80
N TRP A 379 25.19 -24.61 2.94
CA TRP A 379 24.86 -23.19 3.05
C TRP A 379 25.62 -22.32 2.03
N THR A 380 26.84 -22.71 1.66
CA THR A 380 27.67 -22.01 0.65
C THR A 380 27.02 -21.98 -0.75
N GLU A 381 26.23 -22.98 -1.09
CA GLU A 381 25.49 -23.03 -2.34
C GLU A 381 24.15 -22.28 -2.21
N ILE A 382 23.50 -22.37 -1.03
CA ILE A 382 22.25 -21.66 -0.76
C ILE A 382 22.44 -20.14 -0.86
N VAL A 383 23.50 -19.58 -0.24
CA VAL A 383 23.75 -18.13 -0.22
C VAL A 383 24.10 -17.54 -1.59
N ARG A 384 24.51 -18.35 -2.57
CA ARG A 384 24.69 -17.89 -3.96
C ARG A 384 23.40 -17.41 -4.60
N ARG A 385 22.27 -17.85 -4.08
CA ARG A 385 20.93 -17.44 -4.51
C ARG A 385 20.37 -16.27 -3.69
N PHE A 386 21.17 -15.71 -2.77
CA PHE A 386 20.81 -14.53 -2.01
C PHE A 386 21.19 -13.26 -2.76
N CYS A 387 20.27 -12.29 -2.72
CA CYS A 387 20.46 -10.97 -3.33
C CYS A 387 20.24 -9.87 -2.29
N THR A 388 20.88 -8.73 -2.46
CA THR A 388 20.41 -7.54 -1.73
C THR A 388 19.17 -6.97 -2.40
N GLY A 389 18.26 -6.39 -1.62
CA GLY A 389 17.21 -5.56 -2.16
C GLY A 389 17.78 -4.36 -2.93
N ALA A 390 17.01 -3.83 -3.88
CA ALA A 390 17.40 -2.68 -4.69
C ALA A 390 17.43 -1.40 -3.83
N MET A 391 18.60 -1.00 -3.38
CA MET A 391 18.83 0.20 -2.56
C MET A 391 19.76 1.13 -3.32
N SER A 392 19.25 2.26 -3.82
CA SER A 392 19.99 3.17 -4.67
C SER A 392 21.00 4.02 -3.90
N TYR A 393 22.13 4.31 -4.54
CA TYR A 393 23.05 5.35 -4.06
C TYR A 393 22.36 6.72 -4.04
N GLY A 394 22.34 7.34 -2.86
CA GLY A 394 21.55 8.53 -2.56
C GLY A 394 20.33 8.24 -1.67
N SER A 395 19.87 6.99 -1.59
CA SER A 395 18.98 6.53 -0.52
C SER A 395 19.75 5.92 0.65
N ILE A 396 20.91 5.33 0.38
CA ILE A 396 21.92 4.91 1.36
C ILE A 396 23.27 5.55 0.96
N SER A 397 24.21 5.58 1.89
CA SER A 397 25.55 6.14 1.65
C SER A 397 26.39 5.27 0.71
N MET A 398 27.46 5.83 0.15
CA MET A 398 28.41 5.10 -0.69
C MET A 398 29.06 3.93 0.08
N GLU A 399 29.42 4.17 1.35
CA GLU A 399 30.03 3.16 2.21
C GLU A 399 29.11 1.96 2.41
N SER A 400 27.83 2.22 2.73
CA SER A 400 26.85 1.14 2.88
C SER A 400 26.62 0.39 1.58
N HIS A 401 26.52 1.12 0.47
CA HIS A 401 26.28 0.55 -0.85
C HIS A 401 27.46 -0.33 -1.31
N SER A 402 28.70 0.14 -1.09
CA SER A 402 29.91 -0.59 -1.43
C SER A 402 30.14 -1.78 -0.51
N THR A 403 29.91 -1.63 0.79
CA THR A 403 30.05 -2.72 1.78
C THR A 403 29.12 -3.89 1.45
N LEU A 404 27.87 -3.60 1.08
CA LEU A 404 26.93 -4.64 0.65
C LEU A 404 27.42 -5.37 -0.61
N ALA A 405 27.96 -4.63 -1.59
CA ALA A 405 28.48 -5.24 -2.80
C ALA A 405 29.68 -6.17 -2.52
N VAL A 406 30.64 -5.70 -1.73
CA VAL A 406 31.81 -6.53 -1.33
C VAL A 406 31.35 -7.77 -0.56
N ALA A 407 30.44 -7.61 0.40
CA ALA A 407 29.94 -8.74 1.18
C ALA A 407 29.29 -9.80 0.29
N MET A 408 28.42 -9.38 -0.62
CA MET A 408 27.73 -10.31 -1.53
C MET A 408 28.70 -10.96 -2.52
N ASN A 409 29.66 -10.22 -3.06
CA ASN A 409 30.69 -10.78 -3.94
C ASN A 409 31.55 -11.85 -3.23
N ARG A 410 31.93 -11.64 -1.97
CA ARG A 410 32.65 -12.63 -1.16
C ARG A 410 31.83 -13.88 -0.87
N LEU A 411 30.51 -13.72 -0.68
CA LEU A 411 29.60 -14.84 -0.44
C LEU A 411 29.21 -15.59 -1.73
N GLY A 412 29.53 -15.03 -2.90
CA GLY A 412 29.06 -15.55 -4.18
C GLY A 412 27.59 -15.24 -4.49
N GLY A 413 26.94 -14.40 -3.66
CA GLY A 413 25.60 -13.85 -3.91
C GLY A 413 25.65 -12.61 -4.81
N LYS A 414 24.54 -11.84 -4.87
CA LYS A 414 24.43 -10.70 -5.77
C LYS A 414 23.96 -9.45 -5.03
N SER A 415 24.64 -8.31 -5.23
CA SER A 415 24.13 -7.01 -4.79
C SER A 415 23.43 -6.31 -5.93
N ASN A 416 22.44 -5.47 -5.59
CA ASN A 416 21.62 -4.72 -6.52
C ASN A 416 21.91 -3.21 -6.38
N THR A 417 22.22 -2.52 -7.49
CA THR A 417 22.50 -1.07 -7.49
C THR A 417 21.31 -0.22 -7.05
N GLY A 418 20.08 -0.74 -7.16
CA GLY A 418 18.91 0.12 -7.21
C GLY A 418 18.91 1.02 -8.47
N GLU A 419 17.98 1.94 -8.55
CA GLU A 419 17.77 2.81 -9.72
C GLU A 419 18.72 4.02 -9.81
N GLY A 420 19.78 4.06 -9.02
CA GLY A 420 20.63 5.24 -8.87
C GLY A 420 21.89 5.27 -9.76
N GLY A 421 22.09 4.28 -10.62
CA GLY A 421 23.35 4.10 -11.32
C GLY A 421 24.46 3.55 -10.42
N GLU A 422 25.64 3.39 -10.98
CA GLU A 422 26.85 2.97 -10.28
C GLU A 422 28.07 3.62 -10.88
N ASP A 423 29.01 4.10 -10.05
CA ASP A 423 30.27 4.67 -10.51
C ASP A 423 31.11 3.57 -11.18
N PRO A 424 31.60 3.77 -12.43
CA PRO A 424 32.42 2.79 -13.14
C PRO A 424 33.69 2.35 -12.39
N GLU A 425 34.23 3.21 -11.53
CA GLU A 425 35.41 2.90 -10.72
C GLU A 425 35.19 1.73 -9.78
N ARG A 426 33.93 1.43 -9.42
CA ARG A 426 33.56 0.30 -8.54
C ARG A 426 33.79 -1.07 -9.15
N SER A 427 33.93 -1.15 -10.47
CA SER A 427 34.21 -2.40 -11.19
C SER A 427 35.67 -2.80 -11.13
N GLN A 428 36.56 -1.92 -10.62
CA GLN A 428 37.97 -2.23 -10.46
C GLN A 428 38.16 -3.29 -9.35
N ILE A 429 39.13 -4.16 -9.59
CA ILE A 429 39.57 -5.13 -8.58
C ILE A 429 40.57 -4.43 -7.66
N LEU A 430 40.27 -4.44 -6.37
CA LEU A 430 41.12 -3.87 -5.33
C LEU A 430 42.36 -4.76 -5.09
N GLU A 431 43.39 -4.18 -4.43
CA GLU A 431 44.64 -4.90 -4.11
C GLU A 431 44.42 -6.22 -3.33
N ASN A 432 43.37 -6.30 -2.52
CA ASN A 432 42.98 -7.48 -1.76
C ASN A 432 42.12 -8.48 -2.57
N GLY A 433 41.91 -8.23 -3.85
CA GLY A 433 41.11 -9.08 -4.73
C GLY A 433 39.59 -8.84 -4.67
N ASP A 434 39.11 -7.92 -3.83
CA ASP A 434 37.70 -7.55 -3.77
C ASP A 434 37.28 -6.65 -4.94
N THR A 435 35.98 -6.61 -5.20
CA THR A 435 35.37 -5.61 -6.06
C THR A 435 34.14 -5.04 -5.40
N MET A 436 33.93 -3.74 -5.58
CA MET A 436 32.72 -3.03 -5.11
C MET A 436 31.58 -3.05 -6.14
N ARG A 437 31.78 -3.76 -7.25
CA ARG A 437 30.81 -3.89 -8.33
C ARG A 437 29.54 -4.61 -7.84
N SER A 438 28.39 -4.05 -8.18
CA SER A 438 27.11 -4.74 -7.98
C SER A 438 26.77 -5.61 -9.19
N ALA A 439 26.42 -6.87 -8.95
CA ALA A 439 26.09 -7.84 -10.00
C ALA A 439 24.77 -7.52 -10.72
N ILE A 440 23.78 -7.00 -9.97
CA ILE A 440 22.47 -6.64 -10.49
C ILE A 440 22.42 -5.14 -10.74
N LYS A 441 22.17 -4.74 -11.99
CA LYS A 441 21.98 -3.35 -12.41
C LYS A 441 20.50 -3.09 -12.64
N GLN A 442 19.89 -2.25 -11.79
CA GLN A 442 18.46 -1.95 -11.92
C GLN A 442 18.25 -0.84 -12.96
N VAL A 443 17.22 -1.02 -13.79
CA VAL A 443 16.78 -0.07 -14.82
C VAL A 443 15.36 0.37 -14.49
N ALA A 444 15.19 1.66 -14.15
CA ALA A 444 13.87 2.26 -13.92
C ALA A 444 13.60 3.34 -14.96
N SER A 445 14.60 4.19 -15.25
CA SER A 445 14.54 5.26 -16.24
C SER A 445 15.96 5.58 -16.68
N GLY A 446 16.16 5.91 -17.96
CA GLY A 446 17.44 6.37 -18.49
C GLY A 446 17.99 7.64 -17.83
N ARG A 447 17.14 8.40 -17.12
CA ARG A 447 17.50 9.62 -16.40
C ARG A 447 18.33 9.38 -15.13
N PHE A 448 18.43 8.14 -14.65
CA PHE A 448 19.02 7.83 -13.36
C PHE A 448 20.35 7.08 -13.47
N GLY A 449 21.17 7.43 -14.45
CA GLY A 449 22.53 6.90 -14.56
C GLY A 449 22.65 5.59 -15.34
N VAL A 450 21.67 5.26 -16.15
CA VAL A 450 21.74 4.13 -17.08
C VAL A 450 22.55 4.55 -18.31
N THR A 451 23.76 4.00 -18.42
CA THR A 451 24.67 4.21 -19.55
C THR A 451 24.97 2.88 -20.23
N SER A 452 25.57 2.91 -21.44
CA SER A 452 26.01 1.69 -22.12
C SER A 452 27.03 0.89 -21.29
N HIS A 453 27.94 1.59 -20.60
CA HIS A 453 28.88 0.95 -19.67
C HIS A 453 28.15 0.23 -18.52
N TYR A 454 27.20 0.92 -17.89
CA TYR A 454 26.37 0.36 -16.80
C TYR A 454 25.63 -0.92 -17.24
N LEU A 455 25.07 -0.92 -18.45
CA LEU A 455 24.38 -2.10 -18.99
C LEU A 455 25.35 -3.23 -19.31
N ALA A 456 26.51 -2.91 -19.92
CA ALA A 456 27.51 -3.90 -20.30
C ALA A 456 28.21 -4.55 -19.10
N ASP A 457 28.32 -3.83 -17.97
CA ASP A 457 28.96 -4.28 -16.72
C ASP A 457 27.97 -4.96 -15.76
N SER A 458 27.01 -5.72 -16.26
CA SER A 458 25.99 -6.40 -15.43
C SER A 458 26.02 -7.91 -15.60
N ASP A 459 25.73 -8.64 -14.53
CA ASP A 459 25.40 -10.06 -14.60
C ASP A 459 23.88 -10.24 -14.71
N GLU A 460 23.13 -9.26 -14.22
CA GLU A 460 21.68 -9.20 -14.31
C GLU A 460 21.22 -7.76 -14.53
N LEU A 461 20.32 -7.56 -15.49
CA LEU A 461 19.60 -6.32 -15.73
C LEU A 461 18.19 -6.45 -15.18
N GLN A 462 17.84 -5.63 -14.19
CA GLN A 462 16.54 -5.70 -13.55
C GLN A 462 15.64 -4.53 -13.95
N ILE A 463 14.57 -4.81 -14.66
CA ILE A 463 13.53 -3.82 -14.99
C ILE A 463 12.65 -3.59 -13.76
N LYS A 464 12.62 -2.36 -13.26
CA LYS A 464 11.79 -1.97 -12.13
C LYS A 464 10.42 -1.51 -12.62
N MET A 465 9.40 -2.37 -12.49
CA MET A 465 8.01 -1.97 -12.79
C MET A 465 7.36 -1.25 -11.61
N ALA A 466 7.59 -1.73 -10.39
CA ALA A 466 7.02 -1.16 -9.17
C ALA A 466 7.93 -1.44 -7.95
N GLN A 467 7.58 -0.85 -6.81
CA GLN A 467 8.31 -0.99 -5.55
C GLN A 467 7.30 -1.12 -4.40
N GLY A 468 7.55 -2.00 -3.42
CA GLY A 468 6.61 -2.40 -2.38
C GLY A 468 5.90 -1.25 -1.65
N ALA A 469 6.64 -0.28 -1.12
CA ALA A 469 6.06 0.83 -0.34
C ALA A 469 5.48 1.97 -1.18
N LYS A 470 5.73 2.02 -2.49
CA LYS A 470 5.20 3.06 -3.38
C LYS A 470 4.95 2.60 -4.81
N PRO A 471 4.06 1.61 -4.99
CA PRO A 471 3.66 1.22 -6.33
C PRO A 471 3.04 2.41 -7.06
N GLY A 472 3.36 2.56 -8.35
CA GLY A 472 2.78 3.62 -9.18
C GLY A 472 3.19 5.05 -8.87
N GLU A 473 4.06 5.30 -7.87
CA GLU A 473 4.52 6.67 -7.54
C GLU A 473 5.84 7.05 -8.25
N GLY A 474 6.60 6.06 -8.73
CA GLY A 474 7.92 6.27 -9.28
C GLY A 474 8.99 6.60 -8.23
N GLY A 475 10.19 6.97 -8.70
CA GLY A 475 11.32 7.35 -7.86
C GLY A 475 11.41 8.87 -7.70
N GLU A 476 11.82 9.32 -6.52
CA GLU A 476 12.11 10.71 -6.25
C GLU A 476 13.37 10.82 -5.38
N LEU A 477 14.26 11.73 -5.72
CA LEU A 477 15.36 12.16 -4.87
C LEU A 477 15.31 13.69 -4.74
N PRO A 478 15.01 14.23 -3.54
CA PRO A 478 14.95 15.67 -3.33
C PRO A 478 16.29 16.36 -3.62
N GLY A 479 16.25 17.58 -4.14
CA GLY A 479 17.45 18.31 -4.55
C GLY A 479 18.51 18.47 -3.46
N HIS A 480 18.10 18.67 -2.20
CA HIS A 480 19.02 18.78 -1.06
C HIS A 480 19.84 17.50 -0.79
N LYS A 481 19.41 16.34 -1.30
CA LYS A 481 20.13 15.06 -1.22
C LYS A 481 21.03 14.83 -2.45
N VAL A 482 20.87 15.60 -3.52
CA VAL A 482 21.67 15.44 -4.74
C VAL A 482 23.02 16.15 -4.58
N SER A 483 23.98 15.47 -3.94
CA SER A 483 25.35 15.92 -3.80
C SER A 483 26.09 15.90 -5.16
N GLN A 484 27.30 16.46 -5.21
CA GLN A 484 28.13 16.41 -6.43
C GLN A 484 28.45 14.97 -6.87
N SER A 485 28.72 14.08 -5.92
CA SER A 485 29.02 12.66 -6.21
C SER A 485 27.80 11.91 -6.74
N ILE A 486 26.62 12.13 -6.13
CA ILE A 486 25.36 11.55 -6.60
C ILE A 486 25.00 12.10 -8.00
N ALA A 487 25.14 13.41 -8.20
CA ALA A 487 24.88 14.02 -9.51
C ALA A 487 25.81 13.47 -10.60
N ARG A 488 27.09 13.27 -10.29
CA ARG A 488 28.07 12.64 -11.22
C ARG A 488 27.61 11.23 -11.60
N THR A 489 27.27 10.39 -10.61
CA THR A 489 26.85 9.00 -10.84
C THR A 489 25.53 8.91 -11.62
N ARG A 490 24.62 9.85 -11.40
CA ARG A 490 23.31 9.89 -12.08
C ARG A 490 23.29 10.75 -13.35
N HIS A 491 24.42 11.32 -13.74
CA HIS A 491 24.55 12.22 -14.90
C HIS A 491 23.54 13.39 -14.83
N SER A 492 23.46 14.05 -13.66
CA SER A 492 22.52 15.12 -13.36
C SER A 492 23.22 16.35 -12.74
N THR A 493 22.44 17.36 -12.37
CA THR A 493 22.94 18.60 -11.76
C THR A 493 22.82 18.55 -10.25
N PRO A 494 23.90 18.87 -9.48
CA PRO A 494 23.82 18.95 -8.02
C PRO A 494 22.74 19.93 -7.55
N GLY A 495 22.05 19.59 -6.47
CA GLY A 495 21.02 20.44 -5.86
C GLY A 495 19.67 20.43 -6.58
N VAL A 496 19.56 19.80 -7.75
CA VAL A 496 18.31 19.68 -8.50
C VAL A 496 17.64 18.34 -8.19
N GLY A 497 16.35 18.38 -7.82
CA GLY A 497 15.57 17.17 -7.55
C GLY A 497 15.42 16.27 -8.77
N LEU A 498 15.45 14.96 -8.55
CA LEU A 498 15.33 13.96 -9.60
C LEU A 498 14.02 13.21 -9.45
N ILE A 499 13.28 13.09 -10.55
CA ILE A 499 12.02 12.34 -10.63
C ILE A 499 12.17 11.25 -11.69
N SER A 500 11.92 10.01 -11.28
CA SER A 500 11.77 8.86 -12.16
C SER A 500 10.30 8.49 -12.21
N PRO A 501 9.62 8.68 -13.34
CA PRO A 501 8.21 8.35 -13.44
C PRO A 501 7.96 6.86 -13.29
N PRO A 502 6.77 6.48 -12.81
CA PRO A 502 6.34 5.10 -12.69
C PRO A 502 5.73 4.59 -13.99
N PRO A 503 5.92 3.35 -14.30
CA PRO A 503 7.14 2.58 -14.40
C PRO A 503 7.96 3.13 -15.56
N HIS A 504 8.48 2.43 -16.51
CA HIS A 504 9.01 3.06 -17.73
C HIS A 504 7.86 3.75 -18.49
N HIS A 505 8.01 5.00 -18.91
CA HIS A 505 6.99 5.81 -19.59
C HIS A 505 6.33 5.12 -20.78
N ASP A 506 7.07 4.31 -21.49
CA ASP A 506 6.66 3.74 -22.77
C ASP A 506 6.17 2.29 -22.62
N ILE A 507 5.97 1.80 -21.38
CA ILE A 507 5.45 0.47 -21.12
C ILE A 507 3.97 0.56 -20.73
N TYR A 508 3.12 0.18 -21.67
CA TYR A 508 1.66 0.17 -21.53
C TYR A 508 1.07 -1.23 -21.68
N SER A 509 1.92 -2.19 -22.05
CA SER A 509 1.52 -3.57 -22.33
C SER A 509 2.68 -4.54 -22.12
N ILE A 510 2.37 -5.85 -22.13
CA ILE A 510 3.39 -6.91 -22.13
C ILE A 510 4.26 -6.86 -23.41
N GLU A 511 3.71 -6.41 -24.52
CA GLU A 511 4.42 -6.25 -25.80
C GLU A 511 5.51 -5.17 -25.68
N ASP A 512 5.21 -4.03 -25.07
CA ASP A 512 6.19 -2.98 -24.81
C ASP A 512 7.30 -3.48 -23.88
N LEU A 513 6.92 -4.20 -22.81
CA LEU A 513 7.89 -4.82 -21.91
C LEU A 513 8.79 -5.83 -22.65
N LYS A 514 8.21 -6.63 -23.57
CA LYS A 514 8.97 -7.57 -24.41
C LYS A 514 9.99 -6.84 -25.27
N GLN A 515 9.63 -5.68 -25.83
CA GLN A 515 10.58 -4.86 -26.60
C GLN A 515 11.74 -4.41 -25.71
N LEU A 516 11.46 -3.89 -24.51
CA LEU A 516 12.51 -3.47 -23.59
C LEU A 516 13.40 -4.65 -23.15
N ILE A 517 12.83 -5.82 -22.86
CA ILE A 517 13.59 -7.04 -22.55
C ILE A 517 14.53 -7.39 -23.70
N TYR A 518 14.05 -7.33 -24.94
CA TYR A 518 14.85 -7.58 -26.12
C TYR A 518 15.99 -6.58 -26.27
N ASP A 519 15.72 -5.29 -26.11
CA ASP A 519 16.71 -4.23 -26.20
C ASP A 519 17.82 -4.38 -25.15
N LEU A 520 17.45 -4.75 -23.92
CA LEU A 520 18.41 -5.00 -22.86
C LEU A 520 19.28 -6.25 -23.13
N LYS A 521 18.69 -7.31 -23.70
CA LYS A 521 19.44 -8.49 -24.16
C LYS A 521 20.39 -8.17 -25.33
N CYS A 522 20.03 -7.23 -26.19
CA CYS A 522 20.93 -6.74 -27.23
C CYS A 522 22.08 -5.89 -26.66
N ALA A 523 21.78 -5.08 -25.62
CA ALA A 523 22.79 -4.28 -24.95
C ALA A 523 23.83 -5.14 -24.19
N ASN A 524 23.40 -6.21 -23.55
CA ASN A 524 24.26 -7.18 -22.88
C ASN A 524 23.72 -8.61 -23.03
N PRO A 525 24.14 -9.35 -24.07
CA PRO A 525 23.68 -10.72 -24.31
C PRO A 525 24.04 -11.74 -23.23
N ARG A 526 25.02 -11.43 -22.37
CA ARG A 526 25.47 -12.31 -21.28
C ARG A 526 24.65 -12.13 -20.01
N SER A 527 24.01 -10.98 -19.86
CA SER A 527 23.22 -10.65 -18.69
C SER A 527 21.84 -11.29 -18.73
N ARG A 528 21.39 -11.88 -17.65
CA ARG A 528 19.99 -12.26 -17.55
C ARG A 528 19.12 -11.01 -17.36
N VAL A 529 17.90 -11.03 -17.87
CA VAL A 529 16.95 -9.93 -17.71
C VAL A 529 15.87 -10.31 -16.72
N SER A 530 15.79 -9.53 -15.65
CA SER A 530 14.87 -9.67 -14.54
C SER A 530 13.76 -8.62 -14.63
N VAL A 531 12.54 -8.96 -14.21
CA VAL A 531 11.43 -8.01 -14.06
C VAL A 531 10.95 -8.03 -12.61
N LYS A 532 10.97 -6.85 -11.97
CA LYS A 532 10.49 -6.67 -10.59
C LYS A 532 9.05 -6.23 -10.59
N LEU A 533 8.19 -7.08 -9.97
CA LEU A 533 6.77 -6.84 -9.72
C LEU A 533 6.51 -6.73 -8.21
N VAL A 534 5.36 -6.20 -7.85
CA VAL A 534 4.89 -6.13 -6.46
C VAL A 534 3.67 -7.03 -6.30
N SER A 535 3.58 -7.70 -5.15
CA SER A 535 2.46 -8.56 -4.79
C SER A 535 1.15 -7.76 -4.77
N GLU A 536 0.21 -8.17 -5.59
CA GLU A 536 -1.20 -7.73 -5.64
C GLU A 536 -2.03 -8.84 -6.28
N THR A 537 -3.36 -8.75 -6.22
CA THR A 537 -4.21 -9.71 -6.92
C THR A 537 -4.02 -9.60 -8.44
N GLY A 538 -3.87 -10.74 -9.11
CA GLY A 538 -3.59 -10.79 -10.55
C GLY A 538 -2.12 -10.72 -10.94
N VAL A 539 -1.19 -10.58 -9.98
CA VAL A 539 0.26 -10.56 -10.26
C VAL A 539 0.74 -11.82 -11.00
N GLY A 540 0.11 -12.97 -10.74
CA GLY A 540 0.42 -14.21 -11.46
C GLY A 540 0.12 -14.15 -12.96
N ILE A 541 -0.93 -13.43 -13.35
CA ILE A 541 -1.27 -13.20 -14.76
C ILE A 541 -0.21 -12.31 -15.41
N VAL A 542 0.17 -11.23 -14.73
CA VAL A 542 1.25 -10.33 -15.19
C VAL A 542 2.56 -11.12 -15.33
N ALA A 543 2.92 -11.92 -14.34
CA ALA A 543 4.12 -12.77 -14.36
C ALA A 543 4.11 -13.78 -15.53
N SER A 544 2.95 -14.35 -15.87
CA SER A 544 2.80 -15.21 -17.05
C SER A 544 3.08 -14.45 -18.35
N GLY A 545 2.60 -13.21 -18.45
CA GLY A 545 2.94 -12.32 -19.56
C GLY A 545 4.44 -12.02 -19.64
N VAL A 546 5.07 -11.73 -18.51
CA VAL A 546 6.51 -11.47 -18.39
C VAL A 546 7.33 -12.70 -18.83
N ALA A 547 6.93 -13.91 -18.43
CA ALA A 547 7.58 -15.15 -18.86
C ALA A 547 7.43 -15.36 -20.37
N LYS A 548 6.26 -15.08 -20.95
CA LYS A 548 6.03 -15.13 -22.41
C LYS A 548 6.81 -14.05 -23.15
N ALA A 549 7.09 -12.91 -22.52
CA ALA A 549 7.94 -11.85 -23.05
C ALA A 549 9.44 -12.19 -23.02
N LYS A 550 9.81 -13.39 -22.54
CA LYS A 550 11.17 -13.94 -22.48
C LYS A 550 12.08 -13.27 -21.45
N ALA A 551 11.54 -12.79 -20.36
CA ALA A 551 12.35 -12.53 -19.17
C ALA A 551 12.96 -13.84 -18.64
N ASP A 552 14.16 -13.75 -18.04
CA ASP A 552 14.85 -14.92 -17.47
C ASP A 552 14.48 -15.09 -15.98
N HIS A 553 14.04 -14.00 -15.35
CA HIS A 553 13.87 -13.93 -13.90
C HIS A 553 12.70 -12.98 -13.56
N ILE A 554 11.96 -13.31 -12.51
CA ILE A 554 10.86 -12.49 -11.97
C ILE A 554 11.05 -12.34 -10.46
N LEU A 555 11.08 -11.10 -9.98
CA LEU A 555 11.07 -10.78 -8.56
C LEU A 555 9.66 -10.35 -8.15
N ILE A 556 9.08 -11.02 -7.15
CA ILE A 556 7.83 -10.65 -6.49
C ILE A 556 8.15 -9.99 -5.13
N SER A 557 7.98 -8.70 -5.04
CA SER A 557 8.21 -7.92 -3.81
C SER A 557 6.97 -7.83 -2.94
N GLY A 558 7.12 -7.93 -1.62
CA GLY A 558 6.05 -7.66 -0.67
C GLY A 558 5.79 -6.16 -0.45
N HIS A 559 4.64 -5.83 0.14
CA HIS A 559 4.24 -4.45 0.51
C HIS A 559 5.15 -3.85 1.59
N ASP A 560 5.69 -4.65 2.45
CA ASP A 560 6.58 -4.31 3.57
C ASP A 560 8.03 -4.03 3.14
N GLY A 561 8.36 -4.28 1.89
CA GLY A 561 9.61 -3.86 1.27
C GLY A 561 9.61 -2.38 0.83
N GLY A 562 10.73 -1.88 0.34
CA GLY A 562 10.86 -0.55 -0.25
C GLY A 562 11.28 0.53 0.73
N THR A 563 10.73 1.73 0.60
CA THR A 563 11.22 2.95 1.26
C THR A 563 10.23 3.51 2.29
N GLY A 564 10.75 4.11 3.38
CA GLY A 564 9.98 4.96 4.28
C GLY A 564 9.76 6.40 3.79
N ALA A 565 10.31 6.75 2.62
CA ALA A 565 10.17 8.08 2.03
C ALA A 565 8.91 8.26 1.16
N SER A 566 8.08 7.23 1.05
CA SER A 566 6.78 7.30 0.36
C SER A 566 5.72 8.01 1.21
N ARG A 567 4.61 8.37 0.57
CA ARG A 567 3.44 8.87 1.29
C ARG A 567 2.84 7.78 2.16
N TRP A 568 2.28 8.16 3.31
CA TRP A 568 1.70 7.22 4.28
C TRP A 568 0.68 6.26 3.66
N THR A 569 -0.20 6.79 2.81
CA THR A 569 -1.21 5.98 2.11
C THR A 569 -0.59 4.89 1.22
N GLY A 570 0.58 5.13 0.61
CA GLY A 570 1.32 4.12 -0.14
C GLY A 570 1.99 3.09 0.78
N ILE A 571 2.68 3.56 1.83
CA ILE A 571 3.40 2.69 2.77
C ILE A 571 2.44 1.71 3.45
N LYS A 572 1.29 2.20 3.91
CA LYS A 572 0.36 1.40 4.73
C LYS A 572 -0.63 0.57 3.90
N TYR A 573 -1.07 1.08 2.75
CA TYR A 573 -2.24 0.50 2.07
C TYR A 573 -2.00 0.02 0.64
N ALA A 574 -0.81 0.21 0.05
CA ALA A 574 -0.53 -0.30 -1.28
C ALA A 574 0.28 -1.60 -1.24
N GLY A 575 -0.09 -2.56 -2.10
CA GLY A 575 0.56 -3.85 -2.16
C GLY A 575 0.11 -4.84 -1.09
N LEU A 576 0.49 -6.09 -1.30
CA LEU A 576 0.12 -7.23 -0.47
C LEU A 576 1.36 -7.91 0.11
N PRO A 577 1.19 -8.76 1.14
CA PRO A 577 2.25 -9.66 1.59
C PRO A 577 2.81 -10.49 0.43
N TRP A 578 4.15 -10.65 0.40
CA TRP A 578 4.81 -11.42 -0.65
C TRP A 578 4.34 -12.88 -0.70
N GLU A 579 3.90 -13.43 0.42
CA GLU A 579 3.40 -14.80 0.54
C GLU A 579 2.23 -15.05 -0.44
N LEU A 580 1.32 -14.10 -0.58
CA LEU A 580 0.20 -14.19 -1.51
C LEU A 580 0.63 -14.05 -2.97
N GLY A 581 1.45 -13.04 -3.26
CA GLY A 581 1.90 -12.79 -4.62
C GLY A 581 2.83 -13.87 -5.15
N LEU A 582 3.72 -14.40 -4.30
CA LEU A 582 4.61 -15.50 -4.65
C LEU A 582 3.83 -16.79 -4.95
N ALA A 583 2.92 -17.19 -4.06
CA ALA A 583 2.11 -18.38 -4.23
C ALA A 583 1.22 -18.30 -5.48
N GLU A 584 0.57 -17.16 -5.71
CA GLU A 584 -0.21 -16.91 -6.92
C GLU A 584 0.65 -17.01 -8.18
N THR A 585 1.82 -16.36 -8.17
CA THR A 585 2.74 -16.39 -9.31
C THR A 585 3.22 -17.80 -9.61
N HIS A 586 3.67 -18.53 -8.59
CA HIS A 586 4.12 -19.90 -8.76
C HIS A 586 3.01 -20.80 -9.35
N GLN A 587 1.82 -20.79 -8.75
CA GLN A 587 0.70 -21.60 -9.21
C GLN A 587 0.25 -21.22 -10.63
N THR A 588 0.16 -19.93 -10.93
CA THR A 588 -0.25 -19.47 -12.27
C THR A 588 0.76 -19.87 -13.35
N LEU A 589 2.07 -19.77 -13.04
CA LEU A 589 3.12 -20.21 -13.97
C LEU A 589 3.09 -21.72 -14.17
N VAL A 590 2.83 -22.52 -13.14
CA VAL A 590 2.68 -23.99 -13.25
C VAL A 590 1.47 -24.34 -14.11
N LEU A 591 0.31 -23.74 -13.84
CA LEU A 591 -0.93 -23.98 -14.59
C LEU A 591 -0.82 -23.64 -16.09
N ASN A 592 0.11 -22.76 -16.45
CA ASN A 592 0.33 -22.33 -17.85
C ASN A 592 1.59 -22.94 -18.49
N ASP A 593 2.23 -23.93 -17.88
CA ASP A 593 3.49 -24.55 -18.34
C ASP A 593 4.63 -23.54 -18.57
N LEU A 594 4.67 -22.49 -17.75
CA LEU A 594 5.66 -21.41 -17.84
C LEU A 594 6.69 -21.45 -16.71
N ARG A 595 6.42 -22.21 -15.62
CA ARG A 595 7.26 -22.18 -14.41
C ARG A 595 8.71 -22.54 -14.68
N GLY A 596 8.99 -23.50 -15.53
CA GLY A 596 10.35 -23.91 -15.90
C GLY A 596 11.11 -22.94 -16.82
N ARG A 597 10.47 -21.83 -17.25
CA ARG A 597 11.09 -20.85 -18.14
C ARG A 597 11.73 -19.67 -17.43
N VAL A 598 11.41 -19.46 -16.16
CA VAL A 598 11.84 -18.30 -15.37
C VAL A 598 12.23 -18.73 -13.96
N ILE A 599 13.22 -18.06 -13.42
CA ILE A 599 13.58 -18.13 -12.00
C ILE A 599 12.67 -17.16 -11.24
N VAL A 600 12.12 -17.57 -10.11
CA VAL A 600 11.25 -16.73 -9.27
C VAL A 600 11.97 -16.37 -7.97
N GLN A 601 12.07 -15.09 -7.72
CA GLN A 601 12.63 -14.51 -6.51
C GLN A 601 11.54 -13.83 -5.68
N THR A 602 11.71 -13.76 -4.37
CA THR A 602 10.89 -12.91 -3.51
C THR A 602 11.74 -12.06 -2.57
N ASP A 603 11.21 -10.90 -2.19
CA ASP A 603 11.72 -10.05 -1.12
C ASP A 603 10.56 -9.40 -0.33
N GLY A 604 10.87 -8.88 0.83
CA GLY A 604 9.92 -8.23 1.75
C GLY A 604 10.13 -8.72 3.17
N GLN A 605 11.01 -8.05 3.92
CA GLN A 605 11.29 -8.36 5.34
C GLN A 605 11.67 -9.82 5.61
N LEU A 606 12.40 -10.46 4.70
CA LEU A 606 13.03 -11.76 5.00
C LEU A 606 14.15 -11.57 6.03
N ARG A 607 14.17 -12.38 7.09
CA ARG A 607 14.96 -12.16 8.28
C ARG A 607 15.83 -13.34 8.70
N THR A 608 15.26 -14.52 8.65
CA THR A 608 15.87 -15.75 9.16
C THR A 608 15.81 -16.86 8.13
N GLY A 609 16.54 -17.96 8.38
CA GLY A 609 16.45 -19.16 7.53
C GLY A 609 15.04 -19.75 7.45
N ARG A 610 14.20 -19.55 8.49
CA ARG A 610 12.80 -19.96 8.48
C ARG A 610 12.01 -19.25 7.39
N ASP A 611 12.19 -17.94 7.22
CA ASP A 611 11.54 -17.17 6.15
C ASP A 611 11.98 -17.67 4.77
N VAL A 612 13.27 -17.98 4.60
CA VAL A 612 13.83 -18.55 3.37
C VAL A 612 13.18 -19.90 3.05
N ALA A 613 13.05 -20.78 4.03
CA ALA A 613 12.44 -22.10 3.85
C ALA A 613 10.95 -21.99 3.49
N ILE A 614 10.18 -21.11 4.14
CA ILE A 614 8.78 -20.84 3.82
C ILE A 614 8.65 -20.30 2.38
N ALA A 615 9.49 -19.33 2.01
CA ALA A 615 9.47 -18.77 0.67
C ALA A 615 9.82 -19.81 -0.41
N CYS A 616 10.77 -20.71 -0.11
CA CYS A 616 11.11 -21.85 -0.97
C CYS A 616 9.90 -22.77 -1.19
N LEU A 617 9.20 -23.14 -0.12
CA LEU A 617 8.00 -23.98 -0.19
C LEU A 617 6.85 -23.30 -0.96
N LEU A 618 6.77 -21.97 -0.93
CA LEU A 618 5.80 -21.19 -1.70
C LEU A 618 6.22 -20.94 -3.17
N GLY A 619 7.43 -21.36 -3.56
CA GLY A 619 7.88 -21.38 -4.95
C GLY A 619 9.05 -20.46 -5.29
N ALA A 620 9.71 -19.81 -4.33
CA ALA A 620 10.91 -19.02 -4.57
C ALA A 620 12.17 -19.88 -4.76
N GLU A 621 13.03 -19.48 -5.68
CA GLU A 621 14.34 -20.05 -5.94
C GLU A 621 15.48 -19.11 -5.56
N GLU A 622 15.20 -17.80 -5.48
CA GLU A 622 16.13 -16.76 -5.03
C GLU A 622 15.45 -15.86 -3.98
N TRP A 623 16.24 -15.22 -3.12
CA TRP A 623 15.73 -14.45 -1.97
C TRP A 623 16.46 -13.12 -1.84
N GLY A 624 15.69 -12.04 -1.60
CA GLY A 624 16.19 -10.69 -1.45
C GLY A 624 16.13 -10.18 -0.01
N PHE A 625 17.22 -9.56 0.45
CA PHE A 625 17.37 -9.00 1.79
C PHE A 625 17.77 -7.52 1.71
N ALA A 626 17.03 -6.63 2.38
CA ALA A 626 17.36 -5.22 2.43
C ALA A 626 17.51 -4.69 3.86
N THR A 627 16.47 -4.81 4.68
CA THR A 627 16.43 -4.23 6.03
C THR A 627 17.40 -4.95 6.98
N THR A 628 17.43 -6.27 6.98
CA THR A 628 18.29 -7.06 7.87
C THR A 628 19.78 -6.75 7.71
N PRO A 629 20.36 -6.74 6.49
CA PRO A 629 21.77 -6.35 6.35
C PRO A 629 22.04 -4.88 6.71
N LEU A 630 21.10 -3.95 6.48
CA LEU A 630 21.27 -2.57 6.95
C LEU A 630 21.28 -2.47 8.47
N ILE A 631 20.43 -3.22 9.17
CA ILE A 631 20.43 -3.27 10.64
C ILE A 631 21.74 -3.88 11.13
N ALA A 632 22.21 -4.95 10.52
CA ALA A 632 23.49 -5.57 10.86
C ALA A 632 24.67 -4.58 10.71
N MET A 633 24.63 -3.68 9.74
CA MET A 633 25.61 -2.60 9.57
C MET A 633 25.44 -1.41 10.53
N GLY A 634 24.39 -1.38 11.36
CA GLY A 634 24.20 -0.37 12.39
C GLY A 634 22.96 0.53 12.22
N CYS A 635 22.08 0.25 11.25
CA CYS A 635 20.81 0.99 11.13
C CYS A 635 19.91 0.72 12.34
N ILE A 636 19.36 1.76 12.95
CA ILE A 636 18.46 1.69 14.11
C ILE A 636 17.00 2.00 13.76
N MET A 637 16.65 1.98 12.51
CA MET A 637 15.27 2.13 12.01
C MET A 637 14.57 3.45 12.39
N MET A 638 15.30 4.54 12.52
CA MET A 638 14.73 5.88 12.80
C MET A 638 13.83 6.42 11.67
N ARG A 639 13.72 5.72 10.55
CA ARG A 639 12.98 6.11 9.34
C ARG A 639 13.38 7.48 8.78
N SER A 640 14.50 7.99 9.17
CA SER A 640 15.17 9.14 8.58
C SER A 640 16.42 8.65 7.86
N SER A 641 16.50 8.86 6.55
CA SER A 641 17.70 8.54 5.78
C SER A 641 18.41 9.81 5.37
N SER A 642 19.69 9.89 5.68
CA SER A 642 20.61 10.86 5.10
C SER A 642 21.64 10.07 4.29
N PRO A 643 21.95 10.46 3.05
CA PRO A 643 23.03 9.85 2.28
C PRO A 643 24.38 10.10 2.94
#